data_eba6f02332dcea1440f2addef26f6372
#
_entry.id   eba6f02332dcea1440f2addef26f6372
#
_cell.length_a   1.000
_cell.length_b   1.000
_cell.length_c   1.000
_cell.angle_alpha   90.00
_cell.angle_beta   90.00
_cell.angle_gamma   90.00
#
_symmetry.space_group_name_H-M   'P 1'
#
loop_
_entity.id
_entity.type
_entity.pdbx_description
1 polymer ?
#
loop_
_entity_poly.entity_id
_entity_poly.type
_entity_poly.pdbx_seq_one_letter_code
_entity_poly.pdbx_strand_id
1 'polypeptide(L)'
;MRTNTLGRHGRQLALLLTTALGLTALTVAPQATAADEPVVPQGLKGEYYTQSAPGAFDFDELKATGFDPRIDFGSLESRLQSATGRADDASVRWTGKLVPEKTGSTTFSLIGDNGFRLWVDGKLVIDHWVDDWDKEQTSAPVELTADKAVDIKVEYFEHYGGSNLHLRWTEPGEQKEAIPSSAFRLPDDWKYDGAIGTTVLGDGRTLKLDFAQKLGTIPGDVNDHLNAVIGGAKWPLKTVKADPDDARSLLVGLAEPVVGNKDGDAPGLADVTYDGKGGLAGSDGTAVGSFWSSGPNHSTHQLTTKWGDDVTAGNAHREYPRPQLTRSNWQNLNGSWEFAAAKDGDPVPVGKKLGEKILVPYPVESQLSGIERHEDRMWYRRTFTVPANWKVGKGQRLQLNFGAVDWKSEIYVNGKKVADHKGGYDKFSADVTDALKPGRTQELIVGVYDPTDAANGENPPLGKQRLDPSGIWYTPSSGIWQTVWMEPVAADHVTDLKLTPDVEKGQLAVDTTGVRAGLPVTATAYAGDRKVATATGTSGSPLTLKIAKPRLWTPDDPYLYDLKVSVGSDRVGSYFGMRSIKVEQVDGTPRTVLNGKPTFMMATLDQGFWPDGLHTAPSDEALAYDLKMHKQMGFNSVRKHIKVEPDRWFYWADKLGLLVWQDMPAMTAGVNPSTAARAEFEREMKIMIDQHYNHPSVVMWVTLNEGWGQYDEARLADQAKSWDPTRLINSMSGINLGRDGGTGDILDEHGYPSPALPPNPDGKRALVAGEYGGLGLAVPGHAWSVQQSYVDVDPATYTDDYLTKLDEVHKLACKGGNGAVYTQISDVEGELNGLLTYDRRVVKPDVKRVHDAQQALIRDASQATVQNCS
;
A
#
# COMPACT_ATOMS: atom_id res chain seq x y z
N MET A 1 -15.93 -38.26 -58.18
CA MET A 1 -16.14 -39.69 -57.82
C MET A 1 -16.33 -39.75 -56.33
N ARG A 2 -17.54 -39.91 -56.03
CA ARG A 2 -18.17 -41.03 -55.23
C ARG A 2 -17.52 -41.17 -53.89
N THR A 3 -18.16 -41.08 -52.82
CA THR A 3 -19.53 -41.11 -52.28
C THR A 3 -19.38 -41.46 -50.80
N ASN A 4 -20.09 -40.73 -49.98
CA ASN A 4 -21.14 -41.21 -49.06
C ASN A 4 -20.70 -42.13 -47.91
N THR A 5 -21.28 -42.14 -46.75
CA THR A 5 -22.49 -41.54 -46.13
C THR A 5 -22.51 -41.92 -44.64
N LEU A 6 -23.09 -41.07 -43.81
CA LEU A 6 -24.13 -41.33 -42.75
C LEU A 6 -23.92 -42.55 -41.81
N GLY A 7 -24.15 -42.51 -40.56
CA GLY A 7 -25.23 -42.00 -39.78
C GLY A 7 -25.21 -42.56 -38.34
N ARG A 8 -25.61 -41.79 -37.42
CA ARG A 8 -26.85 -41.86 -36.58
C ARG A 8 -27.06 -43.03 -35.61
N HIS A 9 -27.21 -42.65 -34.37
CA HIS A 9 -28.16 -43.07 -33.30
C HIS A 9 -28.06 -44.46 -32.70
N GLY A 10 -28.21 -44.50 -31.37
CA GLY A 10 -29.06 -45.48 -30.74
C GLY A 10 -28.76 -45.86 -29.31
N ARG A 11 -29.37 -45.19 -28.39
CA ARG A 11 -30.16 -45.67 -27.25
C ARG A 11 -29.78 -46.96 -26.50
N GLN A 12 -29.62 -46.77 -25.22
CA GLN A 12 -30.03 -47.60 -24.06
C GLN A 12 -30.62 -48.97 -24.35
N LEU A 13 -30.14 -49.97 -23.61
CA LEU A 13 -31.01 -51.04 -23.08
C LEU A 13 -30.49 -51.54 -21.72
N ALA A 14 -31.30 -51.42 -20.70
CA ALA A 14 -31.19 -52.12 -19.44
C ALA A 14 -31.57 -53.60 -19.62
N LEU A 15 -30.82 -54.49 -19.00
CA LEU A 15 -31.25 -55.88 -18.82
C LEU A 15 -31.19 -56.25 -17.33
N LEU A 16 -32.40 -56.38 -16.73
CA LEU A 16 -32.62 -57.08 -15.45
C LEU A 16 -32.41 -58.58 -15.66
N LEU A 17 -31.61 -59.18 -14.83
CA LEU A 17 -31.73 -60.62 -14.60
C LEU A 17 -31.76 -60.88 -13.07
N THR A 18 -32.95 -61.24 -12.61
CA THR A 18 -33.22 -61.84 -11.30
C THR A 18 -32.82 -63.29 -11.29
N THR A 19 -31.96 -63.71 -10.36
CA THR A 19 -31.95 -65.09 -9.88
C THR A 19 -31.78 -65.05 -8.36
N ALA A 20 -32.76 -65.57 -7.69
CA ALA A 20 -32.74 -65.92 -6.24
C ALA A 20 -31.91 -67.16 -6.01
N LEU A 21 -31.18 -67.24 -4.90
CA LEU A 21 -31.18 -68.27 -3.88
C LEU A 21 -29.86 -68.25 -3.05
N GLY A 22 -30.03 -68.37 -1.76
CA GLY A 22 -28.99 -68.85 -0.83
C GLY A 22 -28.61 -67.89 0.26
N LEU A 23 -29.47 -67.75 1.32
CA LEU A 23 -29.01 -67.22 2.58
C LEU A 23 -28.02 -68.24 3.20
N THR A 24 -26.71 -67.91 3.15
CA THR A 24 -25.75 -68.38 4.15
C THR A 24 -25.31 -67.17 4.96
N ALA A 25 -25.73 -67.11 6.20
CA ALA A 25 -25.24 -66.13 7.18
C ALA A 25 -23.73 -66.31 7.36
N LEU A 26 -22.92 -65.51 6.63
CA LEU A 26 -21.55 -65.25 7.01
C LEU A 26 -21.58 -64.23 8.16
N THR A 27 -21.32 -64.69 9.37
CA THR A 27 -20.92 -63.82 10.46
C THR A 27 -19.62 -63.07 10.02
N VAL A 28 -19.78 -61.85 9.55
CA VAL A 28 -18.67 -60.93 9.41
C VAL A 28 -18.22 -60.61 10.84
N ALA A 29 -17.09 -61.18 11.23
CA ALA A 29 -16.39 -60.72 12.43
C ALA A 29 -16.18 -59.22 12.26
N PRO A 30 -16.36 -58.40 13.32
CA PRO A 30 -16.01 -56.98 13.23
C PRO A 30 -14.55 -56.90 12.81
N GLN A 31 -14.29 -56.29 11.68
CA GLN A 31 -12.93 -55.86 11.36
C GLN A 31 -12.48 -55.03 12.56
N ALA A 32 -11.42 -55.49 13.21
CA ALA A 32 -10.72 -54.66 14.16
C ALA A 32 -10.37 -53.37 13.42
N THR A 33 -10.97 -52.25 13.85
CA THR A 33 -10.50 -50.92 13.46
C THR A 33 -9.01 -50.96 13.77
N ALA A 34 -8.18 -50.72 12.74
CA ALA A 34 -6.77 -50.52 12.92
C ALA A 34 -6.62 -49.51 14.06
N ALA A 35 -5.85 -49.88 15.09
CA ALA A 35 -5.55 -48.95 16.17
C ALA A 35 -4.92 -47.71 15.48
N ASP A 36 -5.52 -46.56 15.69
CA ASP A 36 -5.01 -45.27 15.17
C ASP A 36 -3.63 -45.06 15.75
N GLU A 37 -2.59 -45.31 14.99
CA GLU A 37 -1.20 -45.06 15.37
C GLU A 37 -1.07 -43.60 15.80
N PRO A 38 -0.42 -43.27 16.90
CA PRO A 38 -0.21 -41.87 17.30
C PRO A 38 0.62 -41.17 16.23
N VAL A 39 0.18 -39.96 15.88
CA VAL A 39 0.91 -39.08 14.94
C VAL A 39 2.23 -38.70 15.61
N VAL A 40 3.35 -39.00 14.96
CA VAL A 40 4.67 -38.60 15.46
C VAL A 40 4.88 -37.13 15.08
N PRO A 41 5.10 -36.24 16.07
CA PRO A 41 5.36 -34.82 15.77
C PRO A 41 6.59 -34.66 14.87
N GLN A 42 6.40 -33.95 13.74
CA GLN A 42 7.45 -33.65 12.75
C GLN A 42 7.91 -32.21 12.92
N GLY A 43 9.04 -32.00 13.60
CA GLY A 43 9.57 -30.69 13.91
C GLY A 43 10.73 -30.76 14.89
N LEU A 44 11.09 -29.62 15.41
CA LEU A 44 12.21 -29.37 16.32
C LEU A 44 11.73 -28.87 17.68
N LYS A 45 12.55 -29.07 18.70
CA LYS A 45 12.43 -28.43 20.02
C LYS A 45 13.08 -27.04 19.89
N GLY A 46 12.32 -25.96 20.07
CA GLY A 46 12.81 -24.58 20.19
C GLY A 46 12.93 -24.17 21.66
N GLU A 47 14.09 -23.70 22.06
CA GLU A 47 14.38 -23.13 23.39
C GLU A 47 14.68 -21.63 23.21
N TYR A 48 13.87 -20.77 23.86
CA TYR A 48 13.87 -19.31 23.68
C TYR A 48 14.44 -18.63 24.93
N TYR A 49 15.49 -17.84 24.75
CA TYR A 49 16.27 -17.24 25.81
C TYR A 49 16.25 -15.72 25.73
N THR A 50 16.38 -15.04 26.87
CA THR A 50 16.84 -13.66 26.92
C THR A 50 18.36 -13.63 26.96
N GLN A 51 18.97 -12.58 26.40
CA GLN A 51 20.40 -12.32 26.54
C GLN A 51 20.69 -11.65 27.87
N SER A 52 21.91 -11.82 28.40
CA SER A 52 22.34 -11.26 29.69
C SER A 52 22.42 -9.74 29.71
N ALA A 53 22.67 -9.14 28.55
CA ALA A 53 22.67 -7.70 28.29
C ALA A 53 22.41 -7.44 26.80
N PRO A 54 21.96 -6.23 26.42
CA PRO A 54 21.84 -5.85 25.01
C PRO A 54 23.16 -6.09 24.26
N GLY A 55 23.07 -6.84 23.14
CA GLY A 55 24.21 -7.19 22.31
C GLY A 55 25.19 -8.19 22.94
N ALA A 56 24.80 -8.98 23.94
CA ALA A 56 25.63 -10.03 24.51
C ALA A 56 25.72 -11.28 23.64
N PHE A 57 24.69 -11.53 22.81
CA PHE A 57 24.58 -12.65 21.87
C PHE A 57 24.76 -14.02 22.56
N ASP A 58 24.28 -14.12 23.80
CA ASP A 58 24.38 -15.32 24.64
C ASP A 58 23.00 -15.98 24.89
N PHE A 59 22.98 -17.05 25.69
CA PHE A 59 21.80 -17.82 26.10
C PHE A 59 21.68 -17.77 27.61
N ASP A 60 21.31 -16.59 28.19
CA ASP A 60 21.36 -16.41 29.64
C ASP A 60 20.19 -17.10 30.35
N GLU A 61 18.96 -16.65 30.14
CA GLU A 61 17.78 -17.20 30.83
C GLU A 61 16.79 -17.84 29.86
N LEU A 62 16.54 -19.14 30.02
CA LEU A 62 15.50 -19.86 29.28
C LEU A 62 14.12 -19.39 29.73
N LYS A 63 13.36 -18.77 28.81
CA LYS A 63 12.01 -18.24 29.06
C LYS A 63 10.91 -19.17 28.60
N ALA A 64 11.09 -19.85 27.48
CA ALA A 64 10.10 -20.76 26.92
C ALA A 64 10.74 -21.91 26.17
N THR A 65 10.00 -23.03 26.10
CA THR A 65 10.32 -24.18 25.24
C THR A 65 9.08 -24.50 24.42
N GLY A 66 9.23 -24.64 23.11
CA GLY A 66 8.12 -24.87 22.18
C GLY A 66 8.45 -25.85 21.06
N PHE A 67 7.45 -26.16 20.29
CA PHE A 67 7.53 -27.01 19.10
C PHE A 67 7.54 -26.11 17.85
N ASP A 68 8.53 -26.31 17.00
CA ASP A 68 8.67 -25.63 15.71
C ASP A 68 8.68 -26.65 14.59
N PRO A 69 7.68 -26.65 13.69
CA PRO A 69 7.62 -27.63 12.61
C PRO A 69 8.77 -27.48 11.61
N ARG A 70 9.29 -26.26 11.40
CA ARG A 70 10.43 -25.94 10.53
C ARG A 70 11.05 -24.61 10.92
N ILE A 71 12.24 -24.30 10.41
CA ILE A 71 12.91 -23.00 10.53
C ILE A 71 12.81 -22.30 9.16
N ASP A 72 11.77 -21.52 8.99
CA ASP A 72 11.49 -20.75 7.76
C ASP A 72 10.60 -19.58 8.15
N PHE A 73 11.21 -18.57 8.80
CA PHE A 73 10.52 -17.44 9.41
C PHE A 73 10.84 -16.15 8.65
N GLY A 74 9.85 -15.57 8.02
CA GLY A 74 9.95 -14.23 7.43
C GLY A 74 10.00 -13.10 8.49
N SER A 75 9.49 -13.38 9.71
CA SER A 75 9.71 -12.58 10.92
C SER A 75 9.61 -13.48 12.15
N LEU A 76 10.48 -13.23 13.12
CA LEU A 76 10.50 -13.87 14.44
C LEU A 76 10.02 -12.94 15.55
N GLU A 77 9.79 -11.66 15.30
CA GLU A 77 9.48 -10.65 16.33
C GLU A 77 8.32 -11.05 17.25
N SER A 78 7.14 -11.32 16.69
CA SER A 78 5.96 -11.74 17.47
C SER A 78 6.25 -13.00 18.29
N ARG A 79 7.07 -13.90 17.75
CA ARG A 79 7.45 -15.14 18.37
C ARG A 79 8.40 -14.91 19.53
N LEU A 80 9.44 -14.12 19.34
CA LEU A 80 10.40 -13.73 20.38
C LEU A 80 9.68 -12.96 21.50
N GLN A 81 8.85 -11.97 21.13
CA GLN A 81 8.05 -11.21 22.08
C GLN A 81 7.13 -12.12 22.93
N SER A 82 6.42 -13.05 22.31
CA SER A 82 5.53 -13.99 23.01
C SER A 82 6.29 -14.96 23.91
N ALA A 83 7.45 -15.44 23.47
CA ALA A 83 8.23 -16.45 24.19
C ALA A 83 9.09 -15.87 25.32
N THR A 84 9.69 -14.67 25.10
CA THR A 84 10.70 -14.11 26.01
C THR A 84 10.26 -12.84 26.73
N GLY A 85 9.17 -12.22 26.27
CA GLY A 85 8.70 -10.91 26.73
C GLY A 85 9.36 -9.72 26.03
N ARG A 86 10.20 -9.96 25.00
CA ARG A 86 10.85 -8.93 24.17
C ARG A 86 11.15 -9.49 22.78
N ALA A 87 11.11 -8.63 21.76
CA ALA A 87 11.49 -9.00 20.40
C ALA A 87 13.00 -8.94 20.21
N ASP A 88 13.62 -7.90 20.75
CA ASP A 88 15.07 -7.63 20.68
C ASP A 88 15.86 -8.32 21.80
N ASP A 89 17.18 -8.45 21.62
CA ASP A 89 18.12 -9.05 22.59
C ASP A 89 17.67 -10.44 23.07
N ALA A 90 17.21 -11.26 22.14
CA ALA A 90 16.77 -12.63 22.38
C ALA A 90 17.61 -13.63 21.59
N SER A 91 17.68 -14.87 22.06
CA SER A 91 18.37 -15.96 21.38
C SER A 91 17.52 -17.21 21.34
N VAL A 92 17.65 -18.01 20.29
CA VAL A 92 16.91 -19.26 20.12
C VAL A 92 17.84 -20.41 19.80
N ARG A 93 17.56 -21.57 20.40
CA ARG A 93 18.24 -22.86 20.10
C ARG A 93 17.21 -23.87 19.65
N TRP A 94 17.30 -24.33 18.41
CA TRP A 94 16.53 -25.49 17.94
C TRP A 94 17.35 -26.74 17.95
N THR A 95 16.76 -27.84 18.44
CA THR A 95 17.37 -29.18 18.49
C THR A 95 16.39 -30.24 18.01
N GLY A 96 16.91 -31.29 17.40
CA GLY A 96 16.14 -32.43 16.95
C GLY A 96 16.95 -33.40 16.09
N LYS A 97 16.23 -34.16 15.28
CA LYS A 97 16.83 -35.05 14.28
C LYS A 97 16.44 -34.59 12.88
N LEU A 98 17.38 -34.69 11.97
CA LEU A 98 17.16 -34.52 10.54
C LEU A 98 17.16 -35.90 9.86
N VAL A 99 16.14 -36.20 9.09
CA VAL A 99 15.97 -37.43 8.32
C VAL A 99 15.98 -37.07 6.83
N PRO A 100 17.10 -37.24 6.12
CA PRO A 100 17.20 -36.92 4.71
C PRO A 100 16.40 -37.91 3.86
N GLU A 101 15.83 -37.40 2.73
CA GLU A 101 15.11 -38.27 1.78
C GLU A 101 16.05 -38.99 0.81
N LYS A 102 17.26 -38.44 0.60
CA LYS A 102 18.23 -38.97 -0.37
C LYS A 102 19.59 -39.26 0.26
N THR A 103 20.22 -40.28 -0.29
CA THR A 103 21.60 -40.61 0.04
C THR A 103 22.58 -39.83 -0.86
N GLY A 104 23.54 -39.16 -0.24
CA GLY A 104 24.63 -38.50 -0.91
C GLY A 104 24.97 -37.13 -0.30
N SER A 105 25.58 -36.31 -1.12
CA SER A 105 26.14 -35.02 -0.74
C SER A 105 25.05 -33.94 -0.69
N THR A 106 24.69 -33.49 0.49
CA THR A 106 23.69 -32.42 0.74
C THR A 106 24.40 -31.13 1.17
N THR A 107 23.99 -29.99 0.66
CA THR A 107 24.47 -28.69 1.14
C THR A 107 23.35 -27.96 1.88
N PHE A 108 23.72 -27.26 2.95
CA PHE A 108 22.81 -26.47 3.77
C PHE A 108 23.06 -25.00 3.54
N SER A 109 22.03 -24.16 3.59
CA SER A 109 22.19 -22.71 3.66
C SER A 109 21.28 -22.12 4.75
N LEU A 110 21.80 -21.06 5.39
CA LEU A 110 21.07 -20.21 6.32
C LEU A 110 21.19 -18.76 5.86
N ILE A 111 20.09 -18.04 5.91
CA ILE A 111 20.02 -16.61 5.80
C ILE A 111 19.15 -16.08 6.94
N GLY A 112 19.55 -15.00 7.57
CA GLY A 112 18.83 -14.45 8.73
C GLY A 112 19.31 -13.07 9.12
N ASP A 113 18.57 -12.48 10.02
CA ASP A 113 18.81 -11.22 10.72
C ASP A 113 18.54 -11.47 12.21
N ASN A 114 19.57 -11.56 13.10
CA ASN A 114 21.00 -11.29 12.88
C ASN A 114 21.83 -12.58 12.69
N GLY A 115 22.53 -13.04 13.71
CA GLY A 115 23.55 -14.09 13.59
C GLY A 115 23.04 -15.50 13.85
N PHE A 116 23.66 -16.50 13.21
CA PHE A 116 23.22 -17.89 13.26
C PHE A 116 24.37 -18.91 13.14
N ARG A 117 24.09 -20.14 13.60
CA ARG A 117 24.97 -21.31 13.51
C ARG A 117 24.20 -22.59 13.22
N LEU A 118 24.80 -23.50 12.48
CA LEU A 118 24.22 -24.83 12.19
C LEU A 118 25.19 -25.95 12.47
N TRP A 119 24.73 -26.95 13.21
CA TRP A 119 25.41 -28.23 13.41
C TRP A 119 24.58 -29.37 12.78
N VAL A 120 25.26 -30.25 12.06
CA VAL A 120 24.69 -31.48 11.52
C VAL A 120 25.57 -32.64 11.94
N ASP A 121 25.00 -33.71 12.54
CA ASP A 121 25.70 -34.84 13.09
C ASP A 121 26.86 -34.45 14.05
N GLY A 122 26.57 -33.43 14.90
CA GLY A 122 27.51 -32.88 15.88
C GLY A 122 28.62 -31.98 15.30
N LYS A 123 28.69 -31.78 14.00
CA LYS A 123 29.70 -30.94 13.34
C LYS A 123 29.11 -29.56 13.05
N LEU A 124 29.85 -28.49 13.39
CA LEU A 124 29.54 -27.13 13.01
C LEU A 124 29.78 -26.98 11.49
N VAL A 125 28.72 -26.78 10.71
CA VAL A 125 28.77 -26.71 9.25
C VAL A 125 28.54 -25.26 8.71
N ILE A 126 27.89 -24.42 9.50
CA ILE A 126 27.76 -22.96 9.26
C ILE A 126 28.04 -22.25 10.58
N ASP A 127 28.91 -21.24 10.56
CA ASP A 127 29.20 -20.34 11.69
C ASP A 127 29.20 -18.89 11.20
N HIS A 128 28.11 -18.21 11.46
CA HIS A 128 27.93 -16.80 11.14
C HIS A 128 27.34 -16.08 12.37
N TRP A 129 28.13 -16.03 13.46
CA TRP A 129 27.75 -15.38 14.71
C TRP A 129 28.16 -13.90 14.67
N VAL A 130 27.52 -13.16 13.75
CA VAL A 130 27.86 -11.77 13.42
C VAL A 130 26.57 -10.95 13.43
N ASP A 131 26.64 -9.76 14.01
CA ASP A 131 25.57 -8.78 14.03
C ASP A 131 25.46 -8.08 12.67
N ASP A 132 24.85 -8.76 11.75
CA ASP A 132 24.52 -8.27 10.40
C ASP A 132 23.26 -8.98 9.88
N TRP A 133 22.77 -8.61 8.69
CA TRP A 133 21.51 -9.07 8.16
C TRP A 133 21.60 -9.53 6.71
N ASP A 134 20.72 -10.50 6.35
CA ASP A 134 20.47 -10.99 4.98
C ASP A 134 21.73 -11.46 4.20
N LYS A 135 22.69 -12.02 4.90
CA LYS A 135 23.91 -12.60 4.31
C LYS A 135 23.87 -14.11 4.31
N GLU A 136 23.31 -14.70 3.25
CA GLU A 136 23.22 -16.17 3.12
C GLU A 136 24.60 -16.83 3.24
N GLN A 137 24.70 -17.82 4.13
CA GLN A 137 25.84 -18.69 4.30
C GLN A 137 25.52 -20.09 3.80
N THR A 138 26.42 -20.71 3.05
CA THR A 138 26.25 -22.07 2.53
C THR A 138 27.36 -22.98 3.09
N SER A 139 26.96 -24.16 3.57
CA SER A 139 27.90 -25.16 4.10
C SER A 139 28.77 -25.78 3.01
N ALA A 140 29.92 -26.38 3.41
CA ALA A 140 30.52 -27.43 2.61
C ALA A 140 29.52 -28.61 2.48
N PRO A 141 29.65 -29.47 1.44
CA PRO A 141 28.83 -30.66 1.29
C PRO A 141 28.95 -31.61 2.49
N VAL A 142 27.81 -32.11 2.96
CA VAL A 142 27.65 -33.08 4.04
C VAL A 142 27.11 -34.39 3.47
N GLU A 143 27.80 -35.50 3.71
CA GLU A 143 27.33 -36.83 3.25
C GLU A 143 26.26 -37.35 4.20
N LEU A 144 25.05 -37.58 3.69
CA LEU A 144 23.90 -38.09 4.42
C LEU A 144 23.39 -39.38 3.78
N THR A 145 22.67 -40.16 4.56
CA THR A 145 22.06 -41.44 4.10
C THR A 145 20.54 -41.33 4.22
N ALA A 146 19.80 -41.62 3.17
CA ALA A 146 18.34 -41.62 3.18
C ALA A 146 17.78 -42.44 4.37
N ASP A 147 16.71 -41.92 4.96
CA ASP A 147 16.00 -42.50 6.11
C ASP A 147 16.82 -42.68 7.39
N LYS A 148 18.08 -42.21 7.41
CA LYS A 148 18.94 -42.29 8.60
C LYS A 148 18.94 -40.95 9.33
N ALA A 149 18.30 -40.90 10.50
CA ALA A 149 18.27 -39.75 11.37
C ALA A 149 19.67 -39.33 11.84
N VAL A 150 20.02 -38.06 11.76
CA VAL A 150 21.22 -37.45 12.33
C VAL A 150 20.82 -36.27 13.23
N ASP A 151 21.64 -35.92 14.20
CA ASP A 151 21.37 -34.78 15.07
C ASP A 151 21.48 -33.47 14.31
N ILE A 152 20.53 -32.56 14.51
CA ILE A 152 20.57 -31.18 14.02
C ILE A 152 20.43 -30.21 15.19
N LYS A 153 21.23 -29.14 15.14
CA LYS A 153 21.13 -28.02 16.08
C LYS A 153 21.30 -26.70 15.29
N VAL A 154 20.41 -25.76 15.52
CA VAL A 154 20.50 -24.39 15.04
C VAL A 154 20.53 -23.46 16.23
N GLU A 155 21.40 -22.45 16.19
CA GLU A 155 21.43 -21.35 17.15
C GLU A 155 21.28 -20.03 16.38
N TYR A 156 20.55 -19.09 16.98
CA TYR A 156 20.21 -17.80 16.43
C TYR A 156 20.21 -16.76 17.54
N PHE A 157 20.60 -15.54 17.23
CA PHE A 157 20.37 -14.37 18.09
C PHE A 157 19.77 -13.22 17.30
N GLU A 158 18.91 -12.49 17.97
CA GLU A 158 18.34 -11.20 17.56
C GLU A 158 18.93 -10.10 18.42
N HIS A 159 19.31 -8.96 17.83
CA HIS A 159 19.85 -7.81 18.54
C HIS A 159 18.86 -6.66 18.59
N TYR A 160 18.52 -6.07 17.44
CA TYR A 160 17.50 -5.02 17.32
C TYR A 160 17.05 -4.87 15.85
N GLY A 161 15.80 -4.49 15.66
CA GLY A 161 15.25 -4.22 14.33
C GLY A 161 14.43 -5.37 13.79
N GLY A 162 14.60 -5.70 12.50
CA GLY A 162 13.93 -6.83 11.87
C GLY A 162 14.52 -8.16 12.27
N SER A 163 13.72 -9.23 12.27
CA SER A 163 14.18 -10.59 12.62
C SER A 163 13.66 -11.60 11.63
N ASN A 164 14.54 -12.35 11.01
CA ASN A 164 14.17 -13.46 10.11
C ASN A 164 15.18 -14.60 10.19
N LEU A 165 14.77 -15.83 9.83
CA LEU A 165 15.68 -16.95 9.70
C LEU A 165 15.12 -18.02 8.78
N HIS A 166 15.88 -18.39 7.73
CA HIS A 166 15.50 -19.42 6.76
C HIS A 166 16.57 -20.51 6.66
N LEU A 167 16.24 -21.73 7.07
CA LEU A 167 17.08 -22.89 6.91
C LEU A 167 16.67 -23.68 5.66
N ARG A 168 17.61 -23.78 4.72
CA ARG A 168 17.41 -24.45 3.43
C ARG A 168 18.42 -25.56 3.21
N TRP A 169 18.08 -26.49 2.34
CA TRP A 169 18.99 -27.52 1.87
C TRP A 169 18.93 -27.69 0.34
N THR A 170 19.94 -28.33 -0.18
CA THR A 170 19.98 -28.86 -1.54
C THR A 170 20.39 -30.31 -1.48
N GLU A 171 19.46 -31.23 -1.60
CA GLU A 171 19.70 -32.66 -1.65
C GLU A 171 20.23 -33.09 -3.04
N PRO A 172 20.82 -34.30 -3.15
CA PRO A 172 21.36 -34.77 -4.43
C PRO A 172 20.33 -34.77 -5.57
N GLY A 173 20.58 -33.93 -6.58
CA GLY A 173 19.74 -33.81 -7.78
C GLY A 173 18.50 -32.92 -7.63
N GLU A 174 18.32 -32.25 -6.48
CA GLU A 174 17.20 -31.34 -6.25
C GLU A 174 17.62 -29.88 -6.31
N GLN A 175 16.63 -29.00 -6.33
CA GLN A 175 16.81 -27.55 -6.19
C GLN A 175 16.90 -27.17 -4.71
N LYS A 176 17.48 -26.02 -4.43
CA LYS A 176 17.52 -25.44 -3.08
C LYS A 176 16.08 -25.12 -2.61
N GLU A 177 15.69 -25.62 -1.45
CA GLU A 177 14.38 -25.41 -0.84
C GLU A 177 14.49 -25.26 0.68
N ALA A 178 13.45 -24.69 1.31
CA ALA A 178 13.31 -24.75 2.78
C ALA A 178 13.16 -26.21 3.24
N ILE A 179 13.85 -26.60 4.31
CA ILE A 179 13.74 -27.98 4.82
C ILE A 179 12.31 -28.25 5.30
N PRO A 180 11.60 -29.23 4.74
CA PRO A 180 10.21 -29.50 5.10
C PRO A 180 10.12 -30.09 6.50
N SER A 181 8.99 -29.90 7.19
CA SER A 181 8.75 -30.50 8.53
C SER A 181 8.84 -32.03 8.52
N SER A 182 8.49 -32.66 7.38
CA SER A 182 8.62 -34.12 7.20
C SER A 182 10.03 -34.64 7.42
N ALA A 183 11.03 -33.80 7.21
CA ALA A 183 12.44 -34.14 7.43
C ALA A 183 12.88 -34.03 8.90
N PHE A 184 12.05 -33.49 9.79
CA PHE A 184 12.43 -33.29 11.19
C PHE A 184 11.74 -34.27 12.13
N ARG A 185 12.44 -34.61 13.26
CA ARG A 185 11.92 -35.35 14.41
C ARG A 185 12.38 -34.67 15.68
N LEU A 186 11.59 -34.80 16.75
CA LEU A 186 11.96 -34.32 18.07
C LEU A 186 13.20 -35.03 18.61
N PRO A 187 13.93 -34.41 19.56
CA PRO A 187 14.98 -35.09 20.32
C PRO A 187 14.41 -36.30 21.08
N ASP A 188 15.18 -37.38 21.19
CA ASP A 188 14.72 -38.63 21.80
C ASP A 188 14.33 -38.47 23.28
N ASP A 189 14.87 -37.48 23.97
CA ASP A 189 14.68 -37.18 25.38
C ASP A 189 13.56 -36.15 25.66
N TRP A 190 12.91 -35.62 24.62
CA TRP A 190 11.82 -34.65 24.77
C TRP A 190 10.49 -35.18 24.24
N LYS A 191 9.50 -35.27 25.11
CA LYS A 191 8.11 -35.58 24.75
C LYS A 191 7.32 -34.32 24.68
N TYR A 192 6.54 -34.16 23.60
CA TYR A 192 5.68 -33.03 23.38
C TYR A 192 4.22 -33.48 23.24
N ASP A 193 3.35 -32.91 24.07
CA ASP A 193 1.92 -33.25 24.15
C ASP A 193 1.02 -32.02 23.78
N GLY A 194 1.62 -30.88 23.42
CA GLY A 194 0.92 -29.69 22.95
C GLY A 194 0.43 -29.80 21.51
N ALA A 195 -0.03 -28.68 20.99
CA ALA A 195 -0.46 -28.53 19.57
C ALA A 195 0.75 -28.66 18.64
N ILE A 196 0.63 -29.53 17.62
CA ILE A 196 1.65 -29.78 16.58
C ILE A 196 1.38 -28.99 15.30
N GLY A 197 0.25 -28.28 15.21
CA GLY A 197 -0.11 -27.42 14.08
C GLY A 197 -1.16 -26.39 14.49
N THR A 198 -1.09 -25.26 13.84
CA THR A 198 -2.07 -24.16 13.92
C THR A 198 -2.41 -23.75 12.50
N THR A 199 -3.69 -23.42 12.24
CA THR A 199 -4.13 -22.96 10.92
C THR A 199 -5.30 -22.00 11.08
N VAL A 200 -5.27 -20.84 10.48
CA VAL A 200 -6.47 -20.02 10.26
C VAL A 200 -7.21 -20.61 9.08
N LEU A 201 -8.47 -21.00 9.27
CA LEU A 201 -9.28 -21.57 8.19
C LEU A 201 -9.78 -20.51 7.21
N GLY A 202 -10.24 -20.94 6.02
CA GLY A 202 -10.69 -20.08 4.95
C GLY A 202 -11.81 -19.08 5.31
N ASP A 203 -12.58 -19.35 6.37
CA ASP A 203 -13.58 -18.42 6.90
C ASP A 203 -13.02 -17.21 7.64
N GLY A 204 -11.71 -17.22 7.90
CA GLY A 204 -10.99 -16.19 8.67
C GLY A 204 -11.41 -16.11 10.14
N ARG A 205 -12.41 -16.89 10.58
CA ARG A 205 -13.00 -16.82 11.94
C ARG A 205 -12.72 -18.04 12.80
N THR A 206 -12.01 -19.01 12.26
CA THR A 206 -11.70 -20.28 12.96
C THR A 206 -10.21 -20.54 12.90
N LEU A 207 -9.59 -20.68 14.08
CA LEU A 207 -8.27 -21.30 14.25
C LEU A 207 -8.46 -22.78 14.49
N LYS A 208 -7.77 -23.62 13.73
CA LYS A 208 -7.67 -25.07 13.98
C LYS A 208 -6.33 -25.34 14.63
N LEU A 209 -6.36 -26.08 15.76
CA LEU A 209 -5.17 -26.56 16.46
C LEU A 209 -5.15 -28.09 16.36
N ASP A 210 -4.08 -28.65 15.82
CA ASP A 210 -3.89 -30.10 15.65
C ASP A 210 -2.97 -30.66 16.74
N PHE A 211 -3.30 -31.84 17.26
CA PHE A 211 -2.57 -32.51 18.31
C PHE A 211 -2.13 -33.92 17.85
N ALA A 212 -1.03 -34.42 18.40
CA ALA A 212 -0.58 -35.77 18.13
C ALA A 212 -1.52 -36.84 18.70
N GLN A 213 -2.24 -36.53 19.79
CA GLN A 213 -3.17 -37.39 20.49
C GLN A 213 -4.63 -37.01 20.25
N LYS A 214 -5.55 -37.98 20.38
CA LYS A 214 -7.00 -37.71 20.42
C LYS A 214 -7.34 -36.92 21.67
N LEU A 215 -8.12 -35.87 21.53
CA LEU A 215 -8.57 -35.05 22.64
C LEU A 215 -9.78 -35.70 23.35
N GLY A 216 -9.83 -35.51 24.66
CA GLY A 216 -10.97 -35.86 25.50
C GLY A 216 -12.10 -34.79 25.41
N THR A 217 -12.94 -34.75 26.44
CA THR A 217 -13.95 -33.68 26.56
C THR A 217 -13.27 -32.35 26.78
N ILE A 218 -13.64 -31.35 25.99
CA ILE A 218 -13.10 -29.99 26.08
C ILE A 218 -13.74 -29.27 27.28
N PRO A 219 -12.96 -28.80 28.26
CA PRO A 219 -13.48 -28.04 29.39
C PRO A 219 -14.02 -26.68 28.96
N GLY A 220 -15.04 -26.19 29.68
CA GLY A 220 -15.73 -24.95 29.31
C GLY A 220 -14.90 -23.68 29.52
N ASP A 221 -13.84 -23.73 30.32
CA ASP A 221 -12.94 -22.62 30.65
C ASP A 221 -11.63 -22.63 29.85
N VAL A 222 -11.42 -23.58 28.96
CA VAL A 222 -10.20 -23.65 28.10
C VAL A 222 -9.97 -22.35 27.34
N ASN A 223 -11.05 -21.65 26.93
CA ASN A 223 -10.96 -20.36 26.25
C ASN A 223 -10.18 -19.30 27.04
N ASP A 224 -10.28 -19.31 28.38
CA ASP A 224 -9.62 -18.33 29.26
C ASP A 224 -8.11 -18.62 29.42
N HIS A 225 -7.67 -19.79 28.98
CA HIS A 225 -6.30 -20.29 29.06
C HIS A 225 -5.56 -20.33 27.72
N LEU A 226 -6.26 -19.91 26.63
CA LEU A 226 -5.70 -19.76 25.31
C LEU A 226 -5.49 -18.27 25.00
N ASN A 227 -4.43 -17.96 24.26
CA ASN A 227 -4.19 -16.64 23.72
C ASN A 227 -3.75 -16.77 22.26
N ALA A 228 -4.35 -16.00 21.36
CA ALA A 228 -3.97 -15.93 19.96
C ALA A 228 -3.39 -14.55 19.65
N VAL A 229 -2.27 -14.52 18.93
CA VAL A 229 -1.62 -13.32 18.40
C VAL A 229 -1.48 -13.47 16.89
N ILE A 230 -2.01 -12.52 16.14
CA ILE A 230 -1.98 -12.52 14.68
C ILE A 230 -1.63 -11.11 14.22
N GLY A 231 -0.60 -10.98 13.39
CA GLY A 231 -0.11 -9.68 12.97
C GLY A 231 0.27 -8.76 14.14
N GLY A 232 0.92 -9.33 15.18
CA GLY A 232 1.34 -8.62 16.39
C GLY A 232 0.22 -8.25 17.37
N ALA A 233 -1.06 -8.39 16.99
CA ALA A 233 -2.19 -8.06 17.85
C ALA A 233 -2.75 -9.28 18.58
N LYS A 234 -3.16 -9.08 19.83
CA LYS A 234 -3.93 -10.06 20.57
C LYS A 234 -5.34 -10.16 20.01
N TRP A 235 -5.73 -11.38 19.54
CA TRP A 235 -7.02 -11.64 18.92
C TRP A 235 -8.04 -12.12 19.95
N PRO A 236 -9.22 -11.46 20.08
CA PRO A 236 -10.25 -11.89 21.02
C PRO A 236 -10.86 -13.24 20.62
N LEU A 237 -10.82 -14.21 21.53
CA LEU A 237 -11.39 -15.55 21.35
C LEU A 237 -12.86 -15.57 21.78
N LYS A 238 -13.68 -16.34 21.08
CA LYS A 238 -15.13 -16.42 21.30
C LYS A 238 -15.60 -17.78 21.78
N THR A 239 -15.06 -18.86 21.21
CA THR A 239 -15.48 -20.24 21.50
C THR A 239 -14.32 -21.19 21.32
N VAL A 240 -14.32 -22.27 22.11
CA VAL A 240 -13.41 -23.42 21.93
C VAL A 240 -14.24 -24.69 21.90
N LYS A 241 -14.03 -25.56 20.93
CA LYS A 241 -14.74 -26.82 20.79
C LYS A 241 -13.89 -27.89 20.07
N ALA A 242 -14.20 -29.17 20.30
CA ALA A 242 -13.62 -30.25 19.51
C ALA A 242 -14.04 -30.12 18.03
N ASP A 243 -13.15 -30.48 17.13
CA ASP A 243 -13.49 -30.62 15.72
C ASP A 243 -14.37 -31.89 15.55
N PRO A 244 -15.58 -31.77 14.98
CA PRO A 244 -16.46 -32.93 14.79
C PRO A 244 -15.91 -33.93 13.77
N ASP A 245 -15.02 -33.50 12.88
CA ASP A 245 -14.46 -34.32 11.80
C ASP A 245 -13.10 -34.94 12.16
N ASP A 246 -12.39 -34.39 13.16
CA ASP A 246 -11.10 -34.89 13.61
C ASP A 246 -10.94 -34.82 15.13
N ALA A 247 -10.98 -35.97 15.79
CA ALA A 247 -10.83 -36.08 17.24
C ALA A 247 -9.47 -35.60 17.79
N ARG A 248 -8.50 -35.30 16.92
CA ARG A 248 -7.19 -34.74 17.29
C ARG A 248 -7.15 -33.20 17.15
N SER A 249 -8.25 -32.58 16.77
CA SER A 249 -8.26 -31.15 16.46
C SER A 249 -9.20 -30.37 17.37
N LEU A 250 -8.78 -29.16 17.68
CA LEU A 250 -9.54 -28.15 18.43
C LEU A 250 -9.88 -26.99 17.49
N LEU A 251 -11.14 -26.57 17.47
CA LEU A 251 -11.57 -25.38 16.74
C LEU A 251 -11.78 -24.23 17.72
N VAL A 252 -11.01 -23.16 17.52
CA VAL A 252 -11.06 -21.91 18.29
C VAL A 252 -11.70 -20.83 17.45
N GLY A 253 -12.90 -20.37 17.85
CA GLY A 253 -13.63 -19.30 17.18
C GLY A 253 -13.09 -17.92 17.57
N LEU A 254 -12.80 -17.11 16.59
CA LEU A 254 -12.36 -15.72 16.75
C LEU A 254 -13.55 -14.76 16.78
N ALA A 255 -13.43 -13.67 17.54
CA ALA A 255 -14.48 -12.64 17.58
C ALA A 255 -14.53 -11.85 16.27
N GLU A 256 -13.36 -11.51 15.74
CA GLU A 256 -13.20 -10.78 14.47
C GLU A 256 -12.49 -11.65 13.42
N PRO A 257 -12.74 -11.44 12.12
CA PRO A 257 -12.10 -12.24 11.08
C PRO A 257 -10.63 -11.84 10.92
N VAL A 258 -9.78 -12.81 10.63
CA VAL A 258 -8.41 -12.57 10.18
C VAL A 258 -8.44 -12.16 8.72
N VAL A 259 -7.74 -11.10 8.38
CA VAL A 259 -7.60 -10.64 7.01
C VAL A 259 -6.71 -11.61 6.23
N GLY A 260 -7.12 -11.98 5.05
CA GLY A 260 -6.43 -12.87 4.12
C GLY A 260 -6.48 -12.35 2.69
N ASN A 261 -6.29 -13.24 1.74
CA ASN A 261 -6.43 -12.96 0.31
C ASN A 261 -7.35 -13.97 -0.37
N LYS A 262 -7.77 -13.70 -1.61
CA LYS A 262 -8.73 -14.56 -2.34
C LYS A 262 -8.25 -16.02 -2.51
N ASP A 263 -6.94 -16.25 -2.51
CA ASP A 263 -6.34 -17.56 -2.77
C ASP A 263 -6.11 -18.37 -1.48
N GLY A 264 -6.27 -17.74 -0.29
CA GLY A 264 -6.10 -18.37 1.01
C GLY A 264 -4.64 -18.72 1.32
N ASP A 265 -3.72 -17.92 0.81
CA ASP A 265 -2.27 -18.04 1.02
C ASP A 265 -1.66 -16.70 1.47
N ALA A 266 -2.43 -15.91 2.21
CA ALA A 266 -1.97 -14.63 2.72
C ALA A 266 -0.72 -14.78 3.60
N PRO A 267 0.24 -13.85 3.51
CA PRO A 267 1.41 -13.87 4.37
C PRO A 267 1.02 -13.69 5.85
N GLY A 268 1.91 -14.14 6.74
CA GLY A 268 1.73 -14.04 8.18
C GLY A 268 1.31 -15.35 8.83
N LEU A 269 1.60 -15.42 10.13
CA LEU A 269 1.33 -16.58 10.97
C LEU A 269 0.33 -16.22 12.06
N ALA A 270 -0.44 -17.20 12.48
CA ALA A 270 -1.22 -17.15 13.72
C ALA A 270 -0.47 -17.90 14.82
N ASP A 271 -0.13 -17.21 15.89
CA ASP A 271 0.50 -17.77 17.08
C ASP A 271 -0.56 -18.06 18.14
N VAL A 272 -0.56 -19.25 18.69
CA VAL A 272 -1.47 -19.64 19.78
C VAL A 272 -0.68 -20.19 20.95
N THR A 273 -0.95 -19.66 22.14
CA THR A 273 -0.39 -20.16 23.38
C THR A 273 -1.46 -20.72 24.29
N TYR A 274 -1.11 -21.77 25.04
CA TYR A 274 -1.92 -22.35 26.09
C TYR A 274 -1.08 -22.43 27.39
N ASP A 275 -1.63 -22.00 28.51
CA ASP A 275 -0.88 -21.92 29.78
C ASP A 275 -0.84 -23.25 30.60
N GLY A 276 -1.45 -24.31 30.06
CA GLY A 276 -1.50 -25.63 30.71
C GLY A 276 -2.52 -25.77 31.84
N LYS A 277 -3.38 -24.76 32.10
CA LYS A 277 -4.23 -24.77 33.30
C LYS A 277 -5.73 -25.02 33.01
N GLY A 278 -6.17 -24.90 31.77
CA GLY A 278 -7.57 -25.06 31.38
C GLY A 278 -8.09 -26.51 31.36
N GLY A 279 -7.34 -27.49 31.94
CA GLY A 279 -7.78 -28.88 32.05
C GLY A 279 -7.90 -29.62 30.72
N LEU A 280 -7.32 -29.12 29.64
CA LEU A 280 -7.28 -29.83 28.35
C LEU A 280 -6.51 -31.13 28.49
N ALA A 281 -7.10 -32.22 28.01
CA ALA A 281 -6.48 -33.55 28.11
C ALA A 281 -6.77 -34.43 26.89
N GLY A 282 -5.93 -35.42 26.67
CA GLY A 282 -6.17 -36.49 25.73
C GLY A 282 -7.34 -37.36 26.14
N SER A 283 -7.88 -38.14 25.21
CA SER A 283 -8.96 -39.11 25.46
C SER A 283 -8.56 -40.24 26.43
N ASP A 284 -7.28 -40.45 26.65
CA ASP A 284 -6.70 -41.35 27.63
C ASP A 284 -6.54 -40.75 29.03
N GLY A 285 -6.87 -39.45 29.18
CA GLY A 285 -6.72 -38.65 30.41
C GLY A 285 -5.34 -38.03 30.59
N THR A 286 -4.41 -38.17 29.66
CA THR A 286 -3.12 -37.50 29.70
C THR A 286 -3.32 -35.96 29.52
N ALA A 287 -2.89 -35.18 30.51
CA ALA A 287 -3.01 -33.73 30.46
C ALA A 287 -2.20 -33.13 29.29
N VAL A 288 -2.77 -32.16 28.61
CA VAL A 288 -2.04 -31.33 27.66
C VAL A 288 -1.29 -30.25 28.44
N GLY A 289 0.03 -30.26 28.35
CA GLY A 289 0.89 -29.25 28.98
C GLY A 289 0.75 -27.87 28.31
N SER A 290 1.44 -26.88 28.88
CA SER A 290 1.55 -25.56 28.22
C SER A 290 2.24 -25.73 26.87
N PHE A 291 1.72 -25.02 25.87
CA PHE A 291 2.28 -25.07 24.55
C PHE A 291 2.22 -23.69 23.86
N TRP A 292 2.98 -23.60 22.82
CA TRP A 292 2.93 -22.60 21.80
C TRP A 292 2.94 -23.27 20.43
N SER A 293 2.08 -22.83 19.53
CA SER A 293 1.98 -23.34 18.17
C SER A 293 1.73 -22.19 17.22
N SER A 294 2.35 -22.23 16.07
CA SER A 294 2.27 -21.21 15.02
C SER A 294 1.91 -21.87 13.69
N GLY A 295 1.17 -21.17 12.85
CA GLY A 295 0.79 -21.72 11.57
C GLY A 295 0.17 -20.73 10.58
N PRO A 296 -0.04 -21.19 9.33
CA PRO A 296 -0.39 -20.32 8.22
C PRO A 296 -1.79 -19.70 8.31
N ASN A 297 -1.95 -18.59 7.63
CA ASN A 297 -3.22 -17.92 7.42
C ASN A 297 -3.83 -18.31 6.06
N HIS A 298 -4.86 -19.15 6.09
CA HIS A 298 -5.64 -19.55 4.92
C HIS A 298 -6.97 -18.79 4.78
N SER A 299 -7.11 -17.67 5.47
CA SER A 299 -8.29 -16.82 5.35
C SER A 299 -8.49 -16.33 3.92
N THR A 300 -9.72 -16.42 3.43
CA THR A 300 -10.14 -15.77 2.17
C THR A 300 -10.91 -14.47 2.43
N HIS A 301 -10.94 -14.00 3.69
CA HIS A 301 -11.57 -12.75 4.05
C HIS A 301 -10.70 -11.56 3.62
N GLN A 302 -11.14 -10.84 2.59
CA GLN A 302 -10.45 -9.64 2.13
C GLN A 302 -10.96 -8.40 2.85
N LEU A 303 -10.05 -7.48 3.14
CA LEU A 303 -10.38 -6.21 3.77
C LEU A 303 -11.03 -5.27 2.74
N THR A 304 -12.18 -4.69 3.09
CA THR A 304 -12.91 -3.75 2.24
C THR A 304 -13.32 -2.50 3.03
N THR A 305 -13.31 -1.36 2.35
CA THR A 305 -13.92 -0.14 2.90
C THR A 305 -15.45 -0.21 2.80
N LYS A 306 -16.14 0.60 3.59
CA LYS A 306 -17.61 0.72 3.49
C LYS A 306 -18.10 1.22 2.11
N TRP A 307 -17.25 1.91 1.36
CA TRP A 307 -17.58 2.42 0.01
C TRP A 307 -17.32 1.36 -1.05
N GLY A 308 -16.31 0.51 -0.85
CA GLY A 308 -15.99 -0.59 -1.77
C GLY A 308 -17.13 -1.58 -1.91
N ASP A 309 -17.82 -1.86 -0.79
CA ASP A 309 -18.99 -2.75 -0.76
C ASP A 309 -20.13 -2.30 -1.71
N ASP A 310 -20.23 -0.99 -1.99
CA ASP A 310 -21.29 -0.39 -2.83
C ASP A 310 -20.87 -0.14 -4.29
N VAL A 311 -19.61 -0.41 -4.67
CA VAL A 311 -19.09 -0.14 -6.01
C VAL A 311 -19.70 -1.09 -7.04
N THR A 312 -20.13 -0.51 -8.14
CA THR A 312 -20.68 -1.23 -9.30
C THR A 312 -20.21 -0.62 -10.61
N ALA A 313 -20.39 -1.32 -11.71
CA ALA A 313 -20.12 -0.76 -13.04
C ALA A 313 -21.00 0.48 -13.37
N GLY A 314 -22.08 0.69 -12.62
CA GLY A 314 -23.00 1.82 -12.80
C GLY A 314 -22.59 3.11 -12.07
N ASN A 315 -21.80 3.01 -10.98
CA ASN A 315 -21.46 4.15 -10.13
C ASN A 315 -19.93 4.44 -9.99
N ALA A 316 -19.06 3.64 -10.61
CA ALA A 316 -17.61 3.81 -10.56
C ALA A 316 -17.19 5.20 -11.06
N HIS A 317 -16.83 6.11 -10.16
CA HIS A 317 -16.36 7.50 -10.41
C HIS A 317 -17.13 8.22 -11.52
N ARG A 318 -18.38 8.60 -11.24
CA ARG A 318 -19.27 9.25 -12.21
C ARG A 318 -19.12 10.77 -12.26
N GLU A 319 -18.43 11.37 -11.32
CA GLU A 319 -18.19 12.80 -11.21
C GLU A 319 -17.34 13.30 -12.38
N TYR A 320 -17.50 14.60 -12.71
CA TYR A 320 -16.63 15.23 -13.72
C TYR A 320 -15.17 15.24 -13.21
N PRO A 321 -14.23 14.64 -13.95
CA PRO A 321 -12.92 14.29 -13.38
C PRO A 321 -11.93 15.47 -13.32
N ARG A 322 -12.16 16.57 -14.06
CA ARG A 322 -11.21 17.69 -14.20
C ARG A 322 -11.85 19.03 -13.78
N PRO A 323 -12.03 19.30 -12.46
CA PRO A 323 -12.73 20.51 -11.97
C PRO A 323 -12.08 21.84 -12.38
N GLN A 324 -10.77 21.86 -12.66
CA GLN A 324 -10.04 23.05 -13.09
C GLN A 324 -10.24 23.41 -14.58
N LEU A 325 -10.87 22.54 -15.38
CA LEU A 325 -11.17 22.79 -16.78
C LEU A 325 -12.45 22.08 -17.19
N THR A 326 -13.62 22.59 -16.76
CA THR A 326 -14.91 21.94 -16.96
C THR A 326 -15.57 22.32 -18.28
N ARG A 327 -16.27 21.36 -18.90
CA ARG A 327 -17.16 21.56 -20.05
C ARG A 327 -18.53 20.95 -19.76
N SER A 328 -19.57 21.56 -20.31
CA SER A 328 -20.96 21.13 -20.09
C SER A 328 -21.32 19.82 -20.79
N ASN A 329 -20.68 19.54 -21.92
CA ASN A 329 -20.90 18.31 -22.67
C ASN A 329 -19.72 17.34 -22.46
N TRP A 330 -19.99 16.19 -21.89
CA TRP A 330 -19.02 15.14 -21.66
C TRP A 330 -19.72 13.80 -21.42
N GLN A 331 -18.99 12.70 -21.51
CA GLN A 331 -19.49 11.38 -21.17
C GLN A 331 -18.41 10.56 -20.47
N ASN A 332 -18.76 10.02 -19.31
CA ASN A 332 -17.91 9.10 -18.57
C ASN A 332 -17.84 7.75 -19.29
N LEU A 333 -16.66 7.16 -19.37
CA LEU A 333 -16.41 5.84 -19.97
C LEU A 333 -15.95 4.80 -18.94
N ASN A 334 -16.01 5.08 -17.64
CA ASN A 334 -15.76 4.08 -16.60
C ASN A 334 -16.83 2.98 -16.58
N GLY A 335 -16.54 1.91 -15.88
CA GLY A 335 -17.45 0.77 -15.72
C GLY A 335 -16.83 -0.51 -16.29
N SER A 336 -17.65 -1.48 -16.68
CA SER A 336 -17.15 -2.77 -17.16
C SER A 336 -16.51 -2.65 -18.56
N TRP A 337 -15.25 -3.08 -18.68
CA TRP A 337 -14.52 -3.24 -19.93
C TRP A 337 -14.18 -4.71 -20.15
N GLU A 338 -13.86 -5.10 -21.39
CA GLU A 338 -13.24 -6.39 -21.68
C GLU A 338 -11.74 -6.30 -21.40
N PHE A 339 -11.14 -7.38 -20.95
CA PHE A 339 -9.74 -7.47 -20.54
C PHE A 339 -9.09 -8.77 -21.04
N ALA A 340 -7.79 -8.73 -21.28
CA ALA A 340 -6.94 -9.91 -21.47
C ALA A 340 -5.48 -9.56 -21.16
N ALA A 341 -4.76 -10.52 -20.56
CA ALA A 341 -3.31 -10.53 -20.54
C ALA A 341 -2.75 -10.53 -21.98
N ALA A 342 -1.58 -9.96 -22.19
CA ALA A 342 -0.91 -9.87 -23.48
C ALA A 342 0.57 -10.27 -23.38
N LYS A 343 1.16 -10.59 -24.52
CA LYS A 343 2.60 -10.84 -24.66
C LYS A 343 3.25 -9.80 -25.56
N ASP A 344 4.55 -9.68 -25.46
CA ASP A 344 5.30 -8.82 -26.37
C ASP A 344 5.11 -9.27 -27.83
N GLY A 345 4.79 -8.32 -28.71
CA GLY A 345 4.52 -8.58 -30.12
C GLY A 345 3.13 -9.10 -30.43
N ASP A 346 2.23 -9.26 -29.46
CA ASP A 346 0.86 -9.66 -29.74
C ASP A 346 0.14 -8.60 -30.59
N PRO A 347 -0.60 -9.03 -31.63
CA PRO A 347 -1.32 -8.09 -32.49
C PRO A 347 -2.50 -7.45 -31.74
N VAL A 348 -2.75 -6.16 -32.03
CA VAL A 348 -3.91 -5.43 -31.49
C VAL A 348 -5.20 -6.21 -31.77
N PRO A 349 -6.03 -6.51 -30.76
CA PRO A 349 -7.20 -7.39 -30.90
C PRO A 349 -8.42 -6.70 -31.53
N VAL A 350 -8.25 -6.05 -32.67
CA VAL A 350 -9.30 -5.30 -33.37
C VAL A 350 -10.46 -6.22 -33.76
N GLY A 351 -11.69 -5.85 -33.37
CA GLY A 351 -12.91 -6.60 -33.67
C GLY A 351 -13.06 -7.92 -32.91
N LYS A 352 -12.13 -8.24 -31.99
CA LYS A 352 -12.15 -9.46 -31.18
C LYS A 352 -12.65 -9.13 -29.77
N LYS A 353 -13.49 -10.00 -29.21
CA LYS A 353 -13.83 -9.95 -27.79
C LYS A 353 -12.66 -10.46 -26.95
N LEU A 354 -12.42 -9.84 -25.80
CA LEU A 354 -11.45 -10.33 -24.83
C LEU A 354 -12.14 -11.25 -23.82
N GLY A 355 -11.34 -12.13 -23.20
CA GLY A 355 -11.86 -13.26 -22.41
C GLY A 355 -12.42 -12.89 -21.04
N GLU A 356 -11.94 -11.79 -20.45
CA GLU A 356 -12.23 -11.39 -19.08
C GLU A 356 -12.97 -10.05 -19.04
N LYS A 357 -13.40 -9.66 -17.84
CA LYS A 357 -14.00 -8.36 -17.55
C LYS A 357 -13.24 -7.67 -16.44
N ILE A 358 -12.97 -6.39 -16.62
CA ILE A 358 -12.37 -5.54 -15.63
C ILE A 358 -13.26 -4.33 -15.33
N LEU A 359 -13.30 -3.88 -14.08
CA LEU A 359 -13.99 -2.67 -13.68
C LEU A 359 -13.02 -1.48 -13.72
N VAL A 360 -13.14 -0.62 -14.72
CA VAL A 360 -12.38 0.63 -14.85
C VAL A 360 -13.08 1.72 -14.00
N PRO A 361 -12.34 2.51 -13.20
CA PRO A 361 -10.91 2.74 -13.25
C PRO A 361 -10.11 2.11 -12.08
N TYR A 362 -10.30 0.86 -11.81
CA TYR A 362 -9.53 0.22 -10.73
C TYR A 362 -8.34 -0.55 -11.30
N PRO A 363 -7.13 -0.45 -10.66
CA PRO A 363 -5.92 -1.14 -11.09
C PRO A 363 -6.14 -2.65 -11.20
N VAL A 364 -5.39 -3.29 -12.08
CA VAL A 364 -5.58 -4.73 -12.39
C VAL A 364 -5.44 -5.61 -11.15
N GLU A 365 -4.53 -5.26 -10.24
CA GLU A 365 -4.25 -6.01 -9.01
C GLU A 365 -5.33 -5.81 -7.96
N SER A 366 -6.13 -4.74 -8.05
CA SER A 366 -7.12 -4.39 -7.03
C SER A 366 -8.31 -5.35 -7.01
N GLN A 367 -8.89 -5.54 -5.81
CA GLN A 367 -10.12 -6.30 -5.61
C GLN A 367 -11.28 -5.74 -6.46
N LEU A 368 -11.44 -4.41 -6.48
CA LEU A 368 -12.51 -3.75 -7.24
C LEU A 368 -12.39 -3.91 -8.75
N SER A 369 -11.22 -4.21 -9.28
CA SER A 369 -11.04 -4.53 -10.70
C SER A 369 -11.73 -5.83 -11.10
N GLY A 370 -11.78 -6.81 -10.18
CA GLY A 370 -12.24 -8.17 -10.39
C GLY A 370 -11.24 -9.06 -11.13
N ILE A 371 -9.98 -8.62 -11.30
CA ILE A 371 -8.88 -9.39 -11.91
C ILE A 371 -7.92 -9.90 -10.83
N GLU A 372 -7.46 -9.02 -9.91
CA GLU A 372 -6.66 -9.33 -8.73
C GLU A 372 -5.37 -10.13 -9.02
N ARG A 373 -4.63 -9.73 -10.02
CA ARG A 373 -3.30 -10.26 -10.35
C ARG A 373 -2.51 -9.24 -11.15
N HIS A 374 -1.20 -9.30 -11.07
CA HIS A 374 -0.32 -8.48 -11.92
C HIS A 374 -0.20 -9.04 -13.34
N GLU A 375 -0.12 -8.15 -14.30
CA GLU A 375 0.16 -8.46 -15.71
C GLU A 375 1.09 -7.37 -16.29
N ASP A 376 2.29 -7.75 -16.72
CA ASP A 376 3.23 -6.80 -17.36
C ASP A 376 2.64 -6.17 -18.63
N ARG A 377 1.83 -6.90 -19.36
CA ARG A 377 1.19 -6.46 -20.62
C ARG A 377 -0.26 -6.86 -20.66
N MET A 378 -1.12 -5.94 -21.10
CA MET A 378 -2.55 -6.17 -21.10
C MET A 378 -3.29 -5.39 -22.19
N TRP A 379 -4.45 -5.92 -22.59
CA TRP A 379 -5.40 -5.28 -23.47
C TRP A 379 -6.69 -4.97 -22.75
N TYR A 380 -7.14 -3.72 -22.88
CA TYR A 380 -8.48 -3.26 -22.50
C TYR A 380 -9.28 -3.03 -23.77
N ARG A 381 -10.56 -3.39 -23.76
CA ARG A 381 -11.46 -3.14 -24.87
C ARG A 381 -12.84 -2.69 -24.41
N ARG A 382 -13.35 -1.64 -25.05
CA ARG A 382 -14.70 -1.13 -24.80
C ARG A 382 -15.31 -0.63 -26.11
N THR A 383 -16.66 -0.66 -26.17
CA THR A 383 -17.41 0.07 -27.21
C THR A 383 -18.03 1.33 -26.62
N PHE A 384 -18.13 2.39 -27.44
CA PHE A 384 -18.80 3.64 -27.07
C PHE A 384 -19.58 4.22 -28.25
N THR A 385 -20.50 5.13 -27.95
CA THR A 385 -21.30 5.83 -28.97
C THR A 385 -21.20 7.32 -28.74
N VAL A 386 -20.91 8.08 -29.81
CA VAL A 386 -20.90 9.55 -29.76
C VAL A 386 -22.35 10.04 -29.72
N PRO A 387 -22.75 10.84 -28.72
CA PRO A 387 -24.08 11.42 -28.65
C PRO A 387 -24.50 12.18 -29.92
N ALA A 388 -25.67 11.91 -30.44
CA ALA A 388 -26.12 12.43 -31.73
C ALA A 388 -26.29 13.98 -31.75
N ASN A 389 -26.46 14.60 -30.59
CA ASN A 389 -26.54 16.06 -30.42
C ASN A 389 -25.18 16.75 -30.45
N TRP A 390 -24.07 16.01 -30.37
CA TRP A 390 -22.74 16.57 -30.53
C TRP A 390 -22.39 16.81 -32.00
N LYS A 391 -21.76 17.95 -32.30
CA LYS A 391 -21.43 18.36 -33.67
C LYS A 391 -20.04 17.86 -34.10
N VAL A 392 -19.63 16.69 -33.64
CA VAL A 392 -18.33 16.08 -33.95
C VAL A 392 -18.22 15.88 -35.47
N GLY A 393 -17.09 16.31 -36.06
CA GLY A 393 -16.87 16.30 -37.50
C GLY A 393 -17.65 17.40 -38.25
N LYS A 394 -18.40 18.24 -37.55
CA LYS A 394 -19.16 19.39 -38.08
C LYS A 394 -18.82 20.69 -37.31
N GLY A 395 -17.52 20.95 -37.16
CA GLY A 395 -17.01 22.10 -36.43
C GLY A 395 -16.57 21.79 -34.99
N GLN A 396 -16.83 20.58 -34.51
CA GLN A 396 -16.28 20.10 -33.25
C GLN A 396 -15.38 18.88 -33.51
N ARG A 397 -14.38 18.71 -32.61
CA ARG A 397 -13.52 17.53 -32.49
C ARG A 397 -13.98 16.70 -31.30
N LEU A 398 -13.64 15.41 -31.25
CA LEU A 398 -13.88 14.54 -30.10
C LEU A 398 -12.55 14.26 -29.40
N GLN A 399 -12.42 14.71 -28.18
CA GLN A 399 -11.32 14.38 -27.30
C GLN A 399 -11.69 13.15 -26.44
N LEU A 400 -10.83 12.15 -26.44
CA LEU A 400 -10.82 11.06 -25.49
C LEU A 400 -9.74 11.38 -24.44
N ASN A 401 -10.12 11.34 -23.16
CA ASN A 401 -9.26 11.74 -22.07
C ASN A 401 -9.06 10.60 -21.09
N PHE A 402 -7.86 10.48 -20.53
CA PHE A 402 -7.45 9.54 -19.51
C PHE A 402 -6.89 10.31 -18.32
N GLY A 403 -7.34 10.01 -17.10
CA GLY A 403 -6.82 10.61 -15.88
C GLY A 403 -5.40 10.10 -15.58
N ALA A 404 -5.19 8.79 -15.65
CA ALA A 404 -3.87 8.15 -15.62
C ALA A 404 -3.96 6.71 -16.11
N VAL A 405 -2.86 6.23 -16.69
CA VAL A 405 -2.66 4.82 -17.09
C VAL A 405 -1.22 4.45 -16.78
N ASP A 406 -1.00 3.55 -15.84
CA ASP A 406 0.33 3.07 -15.50
C ASP A 406 0.72 1.89 -16.40
N TRP A 407 1.79 1.91 -17.12
CA TRP A 407 2.78 2.99 -17.28
C TRP A 407 2.87 3.48 -18.74
N LYS A 408 3.14 2.59 -19.73
CA LYS A 408 3.12 2.90 -21.17
C LYS A 408 1.80 2.45 -21.78
N SER A 409 1.17 3.30 -22.57
CA SER A 409 -0.09 2.94 -23.21
C SER A 409 -0.16 3.32 -24.68
N GLU A 410 -0.87 2.50 -25.45
CA GLU A 410 -1.21 2.70 -26.84
C GLU A 410 -2.73 2.72 -27.00
N ILE A 411 -3.25 3.77 -27.62
CA ILE A 411 -4.69 3.98 -27.74
C ILE A 411 -5.12 3.78 -29.21
N TYR A 412 -6.10 2.90 -29.41
CA TYR A 412 -6.65 2.61 -30.73
C TYR A 412 -8.16 2.85 -30.75
N VAL A 413 -8.62 3.53 -31.80
CA VAL A 413 -10.06 3.69 -32.08
C VAL A 413 -10.35 3.10 -33.45
N ASN A 414 -11.28 2.12 -33.50
CA ASN A 414 -11.67 1.39 -34.71
C ASN A 414 -10.49 0.77 -35.48
N GLY A 415 -9.45 0.34 -34.76
CA GLY A 415 -8.23 -0.25 -35.30
C GLY A 415 -7.17 0.77 -35.75
N LYS A 416 -7.44 2.08 -35.65
CA LYS A 416 -6.47 3.13 -35.92
C LYS A 416 -5.80 3.58 -34.62
N LYS A 417 -4.46 3.57 -34.56
CA LYS A 417 -3.71 4.14 -33.45
C LYS A 417 -3.92 5.67 -33.43
N VAL A 418 -4.33 6.22 -32.30
CA VAL A 418 -4.66 7.65 -32.14
C VAL A 418 -3.74 8.35 -31.13
N ALA A 419 -3.12 7.61 -30.20
CA ALA A 419 -2.14 8.14 -29.28
C ALA A 419 -1.20 7.07 -28.76
N ASP A 420 -0.02 7.50 -28.32
CA ASP A 420 0.90 6.83 -27.40
C ASP A 420 1.05 7.69 -26.17
N HIS A 421 1.20 7.06 -25.01
CA HIS A 421 1.49 7.77 -23.77
C HIS A 421 2.51 6.99 -22.93
N LYS A 422 3.29 7.72 -22.14
CA LYS A 422 4.24 7.21 -21.16
C LYS A 422 4.17 8.09 -19.91
N GLY A 423 4.05 7.48 -18.74
CA GLY A 423 3.90 8.13 -17.44
C GLY A 423 2.74 7.52 -16.67
N GLY A 424 2.99 7.13 -15.39
CA GLY A 424 2.00 6.41 -14.58
C GLY A 424 0.99 7.32 -13.87
N TYR A 425 1.29 8.62 -13.74
CA TYR A 425 0.55 9.52 -12.86
C TYR A 425 -0.06 10.74 -13.57
N ASP A 426 0.22 10.96 -14.83
CA ASP A 426 -0.20 12.14 -15.56
C ASP A 426 -1.40 11.90 -16.47
N LYS A 427 -2.26 12.91 -16.57
CA LYS A 427 -3.42 12.89 -17.47
C LYS A 427 -3.02 13.23 -18.91
N PHE A 428 -3.67 12.59 -19.88
CA PHE A 428 -3.47 12.84 -21.29
C PHE A 428 -4.76 12.73 -22.09
N SER A 429 -4.71 13.25 -23.32
CA SER A 429 -5.87 13.31 -24.23
C SER A 429 -5.48 12.91 -25.66
N ALA A 430 -6.42 12.32 -26.37
CA ALA A 430 -6.29 11.97 -27.78
C ALA A 430 -7.46 12.53 -28.60
N ASP A 431 -7.18 13.22 -29.70
CA ASP A 431 -8.20 13.59 -30.67
C ASP A 431 -8.53 12.37 -31.53
N VAL A 432 -9.74 11.84 -31.36
CA VAL A 432 -10.18 10.61 -32.04
C VAL A 432 -11.10 10.88 -33.23
N THR A 433 -11.36 12.14 -33.58
CA THR A 433 -12.34 12.54 -34.60
C THR A 433 -12.15 11.82 -35.93
N ASP A 434 -10.91 11.75 -36.42
CA ASP A 434 -10.58 11.19 -37.74
C ASP A 434 -10.50 9.64 -37.76
N ALA A 435 -10.70 9.00 -36.58
CA ALA A 435 -10.80 7.56 -36.43
C ALA A 435 -12.25 7.07 -36.26
N LEU A 436 -13.23 7.98 -36.14
CA LEU A 436 -14.64 7.63 -35.95
C LEU A 436 -15.27 7.06 -37.23
N LYS A 437 -16.15 6.07 -37.05
CA LYS A 437 -17.01 5.52 -38.10
C LYS A 437 -18.38 6.22 -38.09
N PRO A 438 -18.90 6.67 -39.24
CA PRO A 438 -20.18 7.38 -39.27
C PRO A 438 -21.35 6.58 -38.68
N GLY A 439 -22.14 7.21 -37.79
CA GLY A 439 -23.41 6.72 -37.27
C GLY A 439 -23.37 5.35 -36.60
N ARG A 440 -22.25 4.96 -35.98
CA ARG A 440 -22.01 3.62 -35.45
C ARG A 440 -21.42 3.64 -34.05
N THR A 441 -21.51 2.49 -33.39
CA THR A 441 -20.73 2.15 -32.21
C THR A 441 -19.25 2.16 -32.58
N GLN A 442 -18.45 2.82 -31.78
CA GLN A 442 -17.02 2.91 -31.93
C GLN A 442 -16.35 1.86 -31.05
N GLU A 443 -15.21 1.33 -31.47
CA GLU A 443 -14.37 0.40 -30.69
C GLU A 443 -13.17 1.18 -30.15
N LEU A 444 -12.96 1.11 -28.86
CA LEU A 444 -11.77 1.60 -28.16
C LEU A 444 -10.97 0.41 -27.64
N ILE A 445 -9.69 0.37 -27.97
CA ILE A 445 -8.72 -0.59 -27.43
C ILE A 445 -7.58 0.20 -26.80
N VAL A 446 -7.17 -0.20 -25.61
CA VAL A 446 -6.00 0.33 -24.89
C VAL A 446 -5.05 -0.83 -24.65
N GLY A 447 -3.83 -0.75 -25.19
CA GLY A 447 -2.73 -1.64 -24.85
C GLY A 447 -1.90 -0.98 -23.76
N VAL A 448 -1.52 -1.75 -22.74
CA VAL A 448 -0.69 -1.24 -21.63
C VAL A 448 0.52 -2.13 -21.44
N TYR A 449 1.64 -1.52 -21.11
CA TYR A 449 2.86 -2.17 -20.63
C TYR A 449 3.29 -1.50 -19.33
N ASP A 450 3.30 -2.27 -18.25
CA ASP A 450 3.78 -1.88 -16.94
C ASP A 450 4.62 -2.99 -16.32
N PRO A 451 5.95 -2.87 -16.28
CA PRO A 451 6.82 -3.85 -15.64
C PRO A 451 6.93 -3.65 -14.13
N THR A 452 6.30 -2.64 -13.57
CA THR A 452 6.35 -2.15 -12.19
C THR A 452 7.79 -1.94 -11.69
N ASP A 453 8.54 -3.00 -11.39
CA ASP A 453 9.88 -2.89 -10.83
C ASP A 453 10.94 -2.45 -11.87
N ALA A 454 12.05 -1.87 -11.40
CA ALA A 454 13.16 -1.41 -12.23
C ALA A 454 13.94 -2.53 -12.94
N ALA A 455 13.53 -3.78 -12.79
CA ALA A 455 14.23 -4.96 -13.31
C ALA A 455 14.58 -4.87 -14.82
N ASN A 456 13.80 -4.13 -15.59
CA ASN A 456 14.01 -3.92 -17.03
C ASN A 456 14.94 -2.74 -17.37
N GLY A 457 15.57 -2.11 -16.39
CA GLY A 457 16.49 -0.97 -16.58
C GLY A 457 15.82 0.34 -16.96
N GLU A 458 14.49 0.42 -17.02
CA GLU A 458 13.75 1.64 -17.36
C GLU A 458 13.53 2.54 -16.15
N ASN A 459 13.52 2.00 -14.92
CA ASN A 459 13.39 2.68 -13.63
C ASN A 459 12.45 3.91 -13.65
N PRO A 460 11.13 3.72 -13.89
CA PRO A 460 10.17 4.82 -13.91
C PRO A 460 9.98 5.44 -12.52
N PRO A 461 9.35 6.62 -12.43
CA PRO A 461 8.82 7.15 -11.17
C PRO A 461 7.62 6.30 -10.72
N LEU A 462 7.87 5.24 -9.95
CA LEU A 462 6.83 4.27 -9.57
C LEU A 462 6.29 4.44 -8.14
N GLY A 463 6.92 5.29 -7.32
CA GLY A 463 6.52 5.46 -5.93
C GLY A 463 6.86 4.24 -5.08
N LYS A 464 5.94 3.84 -4.22
CA LYS A 464 6.12 2.69 -3.29
C LYS A 464 5.65 1.34 -3.85
N GLN A 465 5.39 1.25 -5.13
CA GLN A 465 4.92 0.03 -5.80
C GLN A 465 6.03 -1.03 -5.91
N ARG A 466 5.71 -2.31 -5.62
CA ARG A 466 6.62 -3.47 -5.76
C ARG A 466 5.83 -4.72 -6.15
N LEU A 467 6.43 -5.58 -6.99
CA LEU A 467 5.88 -6.89 -7.33
C LEU A 467 5.87 -7.86 -6.14
N ASP A 468 6.83 -7.69 -5.23
CA ASP A 468 6.91 -8.40 -3.95
C ASP A 468 6.76 -7.38 -2.81
N PRO A 469 5.51 -7.04 -2.42
CA PRO A 469 5.25 -6.01 -1.44
C PRO A 469 5.64 -6.49 -0.03
N SER A 470 6.40 -5.67 0.67
CA SER A 470 6.84 -5.93 2.04
C SER A 470 7.31 -4.65 2.72
N GLY A 471 7.20 -4.60 4.03
CA GLY A 471 7.64 -3.43 4.78
C GLY A 471 6.87 -2.18 4.38
N ILE A 472 7.61 -1.15 3.97
CA ILE A 472 7.08 0.14 3.53
C ILE A 472 6.76 0.19 2.02
N TRP A 473 6.75 -0.96 1.34
CA TRP A 473 6.47 -1.11 -0.09
C TRP A 473 5.19 -1.91 -0.30
N TYR A 474 4.37 -1.53 -1.27
CA TYR A 474 2.98 -1.97 -1.39
C TYR A 474 2.67 -2.57 -2.75
N THR A 475 1.53 -3.27 -2.82
CA THR A 475 0.98 -3.88 -4.03
C THR A 475 0.92 -2.88 -5.19
N PRO A 476 1.36 -3.24 -6.41
CA PRO A 476 1.37 -2.35 -7.56
C PRO A 476 -0.04 -1.99 -8.05
N SER A 477 -0.10 -0.97 -8.91
CA SER A 477 -1.32 -0.41 -9.46
C SER A 477 -1.19 -0.21 -10.96
N SER A 478 -1.28 -1.31 -11.72
CA SER A 478 -1.06 -1.30 -13.17
C SER A 478 -2.30 -1.00 -13.97
N GLY A 479 -2.12 -0.42 -15.15
CA GLY A 479 -3.18 -0.20 -16.13
C GLY A 479 -3.97 1.10 -15.93
N ILE A 480 -5.25 1.08 -16.30
CA ILE A 480 -6.12 2.26 -16.20
C ILE A 480 -6.61 2.41 -14.75
N TRP A 481 -6.03 3.34 -13.99
CA TRP A 481 -6.38 3.54 -12.59
C TRP A 481 -7.06 4.89 -12.27
N GLN A 482 -7.25 5.77 -13.27
CA GLN A 482 -8.07 6.97 -13.16
C GLN A 482 -9.13 7.03 -14.26
N THR A 483 -10.12 7.91 -14.07
CA THR A 483 -11.30 8.05 -14.95
C THR A 483 -10.93 8.21 -16.43
N VAL A 484 -11.67 7.52 -17.28
CA VAL A 484 -11.68 7.70 -18.73
C VAL A 484 -12.98 8.40 -19.15
N TRP A 485 -12.87 9.48 -19.97
CA TRP A 485 -14.05 10.21 -20.43
C TRP A 485 -13.85 10.80 -21.83
N MET A 486 -14.91 11.25 -22.45
CA MET A 486 -14.86 11.93 -23.74
C MET A 486 -15.61 13.26 -23.73
N GLU A 487 -15.15 14.21 -24.54
CA GLU A 487 -15.70 15.55 -24.67
C GLU A 487 -15.72 16.04 -26.14
N PRO A 488 -16.82 16.67 -26.62
CA PRO A 488 -16.80 17.42 -27.85
C PRO A 488 -16.18 18.80 -27.58
N VAL A 489 -15.15 19.15 -28.33
CA VAL A 489 -14.43 20.40 -28.19
C VAL A 489 -14.47 21.19 -29.50
N ALA A 490 -14.28 22.50 -29.44
CA ALA A 490 -14.07 23.33 -30.64
C ALA A 490 -12.79 22.92 -31.40
N ALA A 491 -12.66 23.18 -32.67
CA ALA A 491 -11.43 22.91 -33.41
C ALA A 491 -10.22 23.63 -32.79
N ASP A 492 -10.39 24.92 -32.48
CA ASP A 492 -9.48 25.67 -31.60
C ASP A 492 -10.09 25.63 -30.18
N HIS A 493 -9.50 24.91 -29.26
CA HIS A 493 -10.01 24.75 -27.89
C HIS A 493 -8.91 24.87 -26.84
N VAL A 494 -9.30 25.32 -25.65
CA VAL A 494 -8.41 25.42 -24.50
C VAL A 494 -8.05 24.02 -24.03
N THR A 495 -6.77 23.66 -24.05
CA THR A 495 -6.27 22.40 -23.51
C THR A 495 -5.91 22.53 -22.04
N ASP A 496 -5.47 23.75 -21.62
CA ASP A 496 -5.16 24.03 -20.24
C ASP A 496 -5.28 25.52 -19.91
N LEU A 497 -5.41 25.84 -18.61
CA LEU A 497 -5.39 27.18 -18.04
C LEU A 497 -4.21 27.28 -17.07
N LYS A 498 -3.44 28.37 -17.11
CA LYS A 498 -2.50 28.72 -16.04
C LYS A 498 -3.03 29.95 -15.30
N LEU A 499 -3.34 29.73 -13.98
CA LEU A 499 -3.97 30.74 -13.12
C LEU A 499 -2.96 31.17 -12.05
N THR A 500 -2.46 32.41 -12.16
CA THR A 500 -1.45 32.93 -11.23
C THR A 500 -2.01 34.11 -10.43
N PRO A 501 -2.34 33.89 -9.14
CA PRO A 501 -2.78 34.96 -8.25
C PRO A 501 -1.62 35.83 -7.81
N ASP A 502 -1.85 37.18 -7.84
CA ASP A 502 -0.99 38.18 -7.22
C ASP A 502 -1.81 38.90 -6.14
N VAL A 503 -1.59 38.47 -4.90
CA VAL A 503 -2.36 38.95 -3.73
C VAL A 503 -2.05 40.40 -3.43
N GLU A 504 -0.78 40.82 -3.58
CA GLU A 504 -0.34 42.18 -3.28
C GLU A 504 -1.00 43.22 -4.23
N LYS A 505 -1.15 42.87 -5.51
CA LYS A 505 -1.81 43.70 -6.49
C LYS A 505 -3.32 43.47 -6.61
N GLY A 506 -3.87 42.45 -5.93
CA GLY A 506 -5.25 42.02 -6.07
C GLY A 506 -5.58 41.63 -7.52
N GLN A 507 -4.76 40.79 -8.13
CA GLN A 507 -4.87 40.42 -9.54
C GLN A 507 -4.80 38.92 -9.71
N LEU A 508 -5.47 38.42 -10.77
CA LEU A 508 -5.30 37.07 -11.28
C LEU A 508 -4.81 37.13 -12.71
N ALA A 509 -3.65 36.57 -13.02
CA ALA A 509 -3.25 36.33 -14.39
C ALA A 509 -3.92 35.06 -14.89
N VAL A 510 -4.52 35.07 -16.08
CA VAL A 510 -5.16 33.94 -16.74
C VAL A 510 -4.47 33.73 -18.09
N ASP A 511 -3.74 32.64 -18.22
CA ASP A 511 -3.15 32.22 -19.49
C ASP A 511 -3.90 31.02 -20.07
N THR A 512 -4.05 30.95 -21.39
CA THR A 512 -4.79 29.93 -22.12
C THR A 512 -3.87 29.20 -23.09
N THR A 513 -3.80 27.87 -23.00
CA THR A 513 -2.97 27.04 -23.88
C THR A 513 -3.82 26.17 -24.82
N GLY A 514 -3.18 25.57 -25.85
CA GLY A 514 -3.83 24.72 -26.84
C GLY A 514 -4.58 25.42 -27.94
N VAL A 515 -4.73 26.74 -27.86
CA VAL A 515 -5.43 27.56 -28.86
C VAL A 515 -4.45 28.35 -29.72
N ARG A 516 -4.75 28.54 -30.98
CA ARG A 516 -3.94 29.46 -31.85
C ARG A 516 -3.98 30.89 -31.29
N ALA A 517 -2.88 31.63 -31.48
CA ALA A 517 -2.80 33.04 -31.09
C ALA A 517 -3.80 33.91 -31.84
N GLY A 518 -4.19 35.03 -31.22
CA GLY A 518 -5.03 36.07 -31.83
C GLY A 518 -6.55 35.84 -31.78
N LEU A 519 -7.04 34.77 -31.16
CA LEU A 519 -8.47 34.56 -30.93
C LEU A 519 -8.97 35.45 -29.78
N PRO A 520 -10.21 36.00 -29.87
CA PRO A 520 -10.77 36.78 -28.76
C PRO A 520 -10.94 35.90 -27.50
N VAL A 521 -10.42 36.40 -26.39
CA VAL A 521 -10.53 35.80 -25.07
C VAL A 521 -11.31 36.67 -24.12
N THR A 522 -12.21 36.09 -23.35
CA THR A 522 -12.88 36.73 -22.23
C THR A 522 -12.78 35.85 -21.01
N ALA A 523 -12.26 36.38 -19.91
CA ALA A 523 -12.28 35.73 -18.60
C ALA A 523 -13.14 36.53 -17.62
N THR A 524 -14.00 35.83 -16.86
CA THR A 524 -14.91 36.45 -15.88
C THR A 524 -14.86 35.68 -14.58
N ALA A 525 -14.54 36.36 -13.49
CA ALA A 525 -14.52 35.81 -12.13
C ALA A 525 -15.82 36.15 -11.38
N TYR A 526 -16.26 35.20 -10.54
CA TYR A 526 -17.46 35.31 -9.72
C TYR A 526 -17.17 35.00 -8.26
N ALA A 527 -17.86 35.68 -7.37
CA ALA A 527 -17.94 35.37 -5.94
C ALA A 527 -19.36 34.85 -5.65
N GLY A 528 -19.56 33.54 -5.70
CA GLY A 528 -20.88 32.94 -5.86
C GLY A 528 -21.53 33.43 -7.18
N ASP A 529 -22.77 33.90 -7.12
CA ASP A 529 -23.46 34.42 -8.34
C ASP A 529 -23.03 35.85 -8.74
N ARG A 530 -22.28 36.57 -7.88
CA ARG A 530 -21.87 37.95 -8.12
C ARG A 530 -20.60 38.00 -8.96
N LYS A 531 -20.72 38.64 -10.15
CA LYS A 531 -19.56 38.96 -11.00
C LYS A 531 -18.65 39.99 -10.28
N VAL A 532 -17.36 39.64 -10.13
CA VAL A 532 -16.36 40.47 -9.43
C VAL A 532 -15.32 41.09 -10.34
N ALA A 533 -15.00 40.43 -11.46
CA ALA A 533 -14.04 40.93 -12.44
C ALA A 533 -14.34 40.40 -13.84
N THR A 534 -13.95 41.14 -14.87
CA THR A 534 -13.93 40.67 -16.27
C THR A 534 -12.73 41.29 -16.97
N ALA A 535 -12.03 40.50 -17.77
CA ALA A 535 -10.98 40.94 -18.66
C ALA A 535 -11.22 40.41 -20.08
N THR A 536 -10.85 41.17 -21.09
CA THR A 536 -10.89 40.75 -22.50
C THR A 536 -9.54 41.00 -23.16
N GLY A 537 -9.20 40.20 -24.16
CA GLY A 537 -7.96 40.28 -24.92
C GLY A 537 -7.91 39.24 -26.02
N THR A 538 -6.71 38.78 -26.32
CA THR A 538 -6.48 37.76 -27.37
C THR A 538 -5.62 36.64 -26.84
N SER A 539 -5.85 35.40 -27.30
CA SER A 539 -5.02 34.23 -26.98
C SER A 539 -3.55 34.43 -27.41
N GLY A 540 -2.64 33.82 -26.67
CA GLY A 540 -1.19 34.00 -26.82
C GLY A 540 -0.61 35.11 -25.94
N SER A 541 -1.46 35.78 -25.13
CA SER A 541 -1.04 36.73 -24.09
C SER A 541 -1.92 36.55 -22.84
N PRO A 542 -1.33 36.51 -21.61
CA PRO A 542 -2.12 36.42 -20.40
C PRO A 542 -3.09 37.58 -20.21
N LEU A 543 -4.29 37.28 -19.72
CA LEU A 543 -5.26 38.26 -19.25
C LEU A 543 -5.04 38.58 -17.78
N THR A 544 -5.23 39.84 -17.38
CA THR A 544 -5.18 40.25 -15.98
C THR A 544 -6.59 40.62 -15.49
N LEU A 545 -7.12 39.88 -14.55
CA LEU A 545 -8.35 40.20 -13.83
C LEU A 545 -8.01 40.98 -12.56
N LYS A 546 -8.57 42.16 -12.37
CA LYS A 546 -8.42 42.94 -11.13
C LYS A 546 -9.55 42.59 -10.16
N ILE A 547 -9.22 42.05 -9.00
CA ILE A 547 -10.15 41.64 -7.96
C ILE A 547 -9.96 42.58 -6.76
N ALA A 548 -10.85 43.57 -6.68
CA ALA A 548 -10.74 44.57 -5.62
C ALA A 548 -11.00 43.97 -4.25
N LYS A 549 -10.02 44.13 -3.33
CA LYS A 549 -10.06 43.57 -1.97
C LYS A 549 -10.41 42.08 -1.98
N PRO A 550 -9.53 41.21 -2.52
CA PRO A 550 -9.81 39.77 -2.61
C PRO A 550 -10.00 39.16 -1.25
N ARG A 551 -10.98 38.26 -1.10
CA ARG A 551 -11.06 37.32 0.00
C ARG A 551 -10.00 36.24 -0.24
N LEU A 552 -9.08 36.11 0.71
CA LEU A 552 -7.94 35.23 0.55
C LEU A 552 -8.33 33.80 0.92
N TRP A 553 -7.73 32.85 0.23
CA TRP A 553 -7.84 31.44 0.56
C TRP A 553 -6.90 31.10 1.72
N THR A 554 -7.40 30.46 2.77
CA THR A 554 -6.66 29.98 3.94
C THR A 554 -7.23 28.64 4.41
N PRO A 555 -6.54 27.87 5.25
CA PRO A 555 -7.10 26.65 5.87
C PRO A 555 -8.40 26.86 6.64
N ASP A 556 -8.59 28.02 7.25
CA ASP A 556 -9.79 28.37 8.07
C ASP A 556 -10.89 29.02 7.23
N ASP A 557 -10.54 29.60 6.10
CA ASP A 557 -11.46 30.23 5.15
C ASP A 557 -11.06 29.91 3.71
N PRO A 558 -11.33 28.66 3.24
CA PRO A 558 -10.89 28.16 1.92
C PRO A 558 -11.77 28.73 0.79
N TYR A 559 -11.74 30.06 0.64
CA TYR A 559 -12.60 30.76 -0.31
C TYR A 559 -12.13 30.58 -1.75
N LEU A 560 -13.01 30.05 -2.58
CA LEU A 560 -12.79 29.86 -4.02
C LEU A 560 -13.69 30.78 -4.82
N TYR A 561 -13.12 31.42 -5.85
CA TYR A 561 -13.83 32.18 -6.89
C TYR A 561 -14.09 31.27 -8.08
N ASP A 562 -15.30 31.32 -8.65
CA ASP A 562 -15.58 30.69 -9.94
C ASP A 562 -14.99 31.49 -11.08
N LEU A 563 -14.48 30.81 -12.10
CA LEU A 563 -13.92 31.42 -13.32
C LEU A 563 -14.60 30.85 -14.57
N LYS A 564 -15.05 31.74 -15.47
CA LYS A 564 -15.52 31.36 -16.80
C LYS A 564 -14.61 31.95 -17.84
N VAL A 565 -14.08 31.09 -18.72
CA VAL A 565 -13.20 31.54 -19.82
C VAL A 565 -13.84 31.17 -21.17
N SER A 566 -13.81 32.06 -22.08
CA SER A 566 -14.22 31.82 -23.47
C SER A 566 -13.10 32.24 -24.43
N VAL A 567 -12.76 31.35 -25.37
CA VAL A 567 -11.76 31.58 -26.42
C VAL A 567 -12.38 31.25 -27.76
N GLY A 568 -12.63 32.24 -28.60
CA GLY A 568 -13.36 32.03 -29.84
C GLY A 568 -14.73 31.38 -29.56
N SER A 569 -14.93 30.15 -30.01
CA SER A 569 -16.17 29.38 -29.80
C SER A 569 -16.07 28.42 -28.57
N ASP A 570 -14.90 28.19 -27.99
CA ASP A 570 -14.74 27.33 -26.83
C ASP A 570 -15.16 28.01 -25.51
N ARG A 571 -15.69 27.27 -24.60
CA ARG A 571 -16.19 27.73 -23.30
C ARG A 571 -15.76 26.73 -22.24
N VAL A 572 -15.02 27.19 -21.23
CA VAL A 572 -14.57 26.39 -20.10
C VAL A 572 -14.89 27.07 -18.78
N GLY A 573 -15.18 26.28 -17.76
CA GLY A 573 -15.30 26.69 -16.39
C GLY A 573 -14.07 26.25 -15.59
N SER A 574 -13.71 27.03 -14.57
CA SER A 574 -12.64 26.76 -13.62
C SER A 574 -12.95 27.45 -12.29
N TYR A 575 -12.03 27.38 -11.35
CA TYR A 575 -12.04 28.13 -10.08
C TYR A 575 -10.62 28.49 -9.67
N PHE A 576 -10.48 29.41 -8.71
CA PHE A 576 -9.18 29.78 -8.16
C PHE A 576 -9.30 30.31 -6.72
N GLY A 577 -8.23 30.18 -5.96
CA GLY A 577 -8.06 30.81 -4.66
C GLY A 577 -7.01 31.92 -4.74
N MET A 578 -7.27 33.05 -4.06
CA MET A 578 -6.29 34.14 -3.93
C MET A 578 -5.41 33.85 -2.70
N ARG A 579 -4.16 33.42 -2.92
CA ARG A 579 -3.20 33.17 -1.82
C ARG A 579 -1.77 33.44 -2.26
N SER A 580 -0.88 33.69 -1.28
CA SER A 580 0.57 33.69 -1.45
C SER A 580 1.22 32.82 -0.37
N ILE A 581 2.34 32.15 -0.70
CA ILE A 581 3.18 31.41 0.24
C ILE A 581 4.65 31.70 -0.06
N LYS A 582 5.47 31.90 0.96
CA LYS A 582 6.91 32.15 0.84
C LYS A 582 7.63 31.90 2.16
N VAL A 583 8.95 31.79 2.15
CA VAL A 583 9.80 31.87 3.32
C VAL A 583 10.24 33.31 3.52
N GLU A 584 10.05 33.85 4.73
CA GLU A 584 10.48 35.20 5.10
C GLU A 584 11.20 35.17 6.46
N GLN A 585 12.09 36.12 6.67
CA GLN A 585 12.71 36.35 7.97
C GLN A 585 11.72 37.05 8.90
N VAL A 586 11.33 36.38 9.97
CA VAL A 586 10.48 36.93 11.02
C VAL A 586 11.25 36.86 12.33
N ASP A 587 11.55 38.02 12.89
CA ASP A 587 12.38 38.16 14.10
C ASP A 587 13.73 37.40 14.03
N GLY A 588 14.34 37.42 12.82
CA GLY A 588 15.62 36.78 12.55
C GLY A 588 15.58 35.25 12.35
N THR A 589 14.39 34.67 12.23
CA THR A 589 14.16 33.25 11.97
C THR A 589 13.44 33.06 10.63
N PRO A 590 13.88 32.13 9.75
CA PRO A 590 13.17 31.82 8.52
C PRO A 590 11.80 31.16 8.87
N ARG A 591 10.71 31.78 8.39
CA ARG A 591 9.35 31.30 8.65
C ARG A 591 8.61 31.07 7.34
N THR A 592 7.78 30.03 7.31
CA THR A 592 6.76 29.84 6.26
C THR A 592 5.63 30.84 6.50
N VAL A 593 5.33 31.67 5.47
CA VAL A 593 4.41 32.79 5.57
C VAL A 593 3.31 32.65 4.51
N LEU A 594 2.08 32.39 4.98
CA LEU A 594 0.87 32.31 4.15
C LEU A 594 0.12 33.66 4.23
N ASN A 595 -0.07 34.30 3.07
CA ASN A 595 -0.79 35.58 2.98
C ASN A 595 -0.26 36.67 3.95
N GLY A 596 1.06 36.72 4.14
CA GLY A 596 1.71 37.67 5.04
C GLY A 596 1.66 37.29 6.53
N LYS A 597 1.23 36.07 6.88
CA LYS A 597 1.16 35.59 8.28
C LYS A 597 2.04 34.33 8.45
N PRO A 598 2.92 34.28 9.46
CA PRO A 598 3.61 33.06 9.82
C PRO A 598 2.59 31.94 10.05
N THR A 599 2.88 30.77 9.50
CA THR A 599 1.96 29.63 9.55
C THR A 599 2.77 28.36 9.81
N PHE A 600 2.45 27.67 10.91
CA PHE A 600 2.99 26.35 11.18
C PHE A 600 2.16 25.30 10.44
N MET A 601 2.82 24.45 9.66
CA MET A 601 2.15 23.42 8.84
C MET A 601 2.14 22.10 9.59
N MET A 602 0.99 21.71 10.13
CA MET A 602 0.80 20.45 10.82
C MET A 602 0.08 19.47 9.91
N ALA A 603 0.77 18.42 9.52
CA ALA A 603 0.35 17.47 8.48
C ALA A 603 0.40 16.02 8.94
N THR A 604 -0.25 15.13 8.20
CA THR A 604 0.11 13.73 8.16
C THR A 604 0.66 13.35 6.78
N LEU A 605 1.43 12.28 6.75
CA LEU A 605 1.76 11.56 5.53
C LEU A 605 0.50 10.88 5.00
N ASP A 606 0.19 11.04 3.71
CA ASP A 606 -0.92 10.39 3.03
C ASP A 606 -0.38 9.65 1.79
N GLN A 607 -0.35 8.33 1.85
CA GLN A 607 0.16 7.47 0.78
C GLN A 607 -0.89 7.21 -0.30
N GLY A 608 -2.19 7.41 0.00
CA GLY A 608 -3.27 7.30 -0.97
C GLY A 608 -3.58 5.88 -1.43
N PHE A 609 -3.34 4.87 -0.60
CA PHE A 609 -3.70 3.49 -0.88
C PHE A 609 -5.02 3.08 -0.21
N TRP A 610 -5.72 2.15 -0.84
CA TRP A 610 -7.02 1.62 -0.42
C TRP A 610 -7.01 0.10 -0.49
N PRO A 611 -7.58 -0.63 0.50
CA PRO A 611 -7.50 -2.09 0.52
C PRO A 611 -8.22 -2.74 -0.67
N ASP A 612 -9.29 -2.10 -1.14
CA ASP A 612 -10.16 -2.59 -2.21
C ASP A 612 -9.83 -2.00 -3.59
N GLY A 613 -9.18 -0.84 -3.65
CA GLY A 613 -8.91 -0.13 -4.90
C GLY A 613 -7.45 0.24 -5.15
N LEU A 614 -6.52 -0.09 -4.25
CA LEU A 614 -5.09 0.27 -4.29
C LEU A 614 -4.89 1.78 -4.51
N HIS A 615 -4.32 2.21 -5.64
CA HIS A 615 -4.17 3.64 -5.94
C HIS A 615 -5.50 4.37 -6.19
N THR A 616 -6.58 3.65 -6.46
CA THR A 616 -7.89 4.25 -6.77
C THR A 616 -8.81 4.17 -5.56
N ALA A 617 -9.18 5.30 -4.99
CA ALA A 617 -10.22 5.34 -3.97
C ALA A 617 -11.52 4.71 -4.51
N PRO A 618 -12.31 3.98 -3.68
CA PRO A 618 -13.52 3.32 -4.17
C PRO A 618 -14.58 4.29 -4.73
N SER A 619 -14.63 5.53 -4.22
CA SER A 619 -15.57 6.56 -4.66
C SER A 619 -15.01 7.97 -4.42
N ASP A 620 -15.67 8.98 -4.99
CA ASP A 620 -15.35 10.39 -4.72
C ASP A 620 -15.59 10.79 -3.25
N GLU A 621 -16.56 10.15 -2.59
CA GLU A 621 -16.80 10.34 -1.17
C GLU A 621 -15.64 9.78 -0.33
N ALA A 622 -15.14 8.58 -0.67
CA ALA A 622 -13.96 7.98 -0.05
C ALA A 622 -12.73 8.88 -0.24
N LEU A 623 -12.51 9.36 -1.46
CA LEU A 623 -11.42 10.28 -1.77
C LEU A 623 -11.45 11.56 -0.90
N ALA A 624 -12.64 12.10 -0.64
CA ALA A 624 -12.82 13.26 0.24
C ALA A 624 -12.73 12.91 1.74
N TYR A 625 -12.90 11.65 2.11
CA TYR A 625 -13.00 11.23 3.52
C TYR A 625 -11.71 11.45 4.28
N ASP A 626 -10.58 10.99 3.75
CA ASP A 626 -9.28 11.14 4.41
C ASP A 626 -8.95 12.62 4.65
N LEU A 627 -9.24 13.50 3.67
CA LEU A 627 -9.07 14.96 3.81
C LEU A 627 -10.01 15.56 4.86
N LYS A 628 -11.26 15.08 4.95
CA LYS A 628 -12.20 15.48 6.02
C LYS A 628 -11.69 15.03 7.39
N MET A 629 -11.10 13.85 7.48
CA MET A 629 -10.53 13.34 8.73
C MET A 629 -9.33 14.18 9.18
N HIS A 630 -8.48 14.65 8.27
CA HIS A 630 -7.44 15.64 8.62
C HIS A 630 -8.04 16.85 9.31
N LYS A 631 -9.09 17.43 8.72
CA LYS A 631 -9.76 18.61 9.33
C LYS A 631 -10.41 18.27 10.67
N GLN A 632 -11.06 17.12 10.79
CA GLN A 632 -11.72 16.69 12.04
C GLN A 632 -10.72 16.44 13.17
N MET A 633 -9.52 15.96 12.85
CA MET A 633 -8.41 15.78 13.79
C MET A 633 -7.59 17.08 14.01
N GLY A 634 -7.98 18.18 13.37
CA GLY A 634 -7.38 19.50 13.61
C GLY A 634 -6.13 19.83 12.78
N PHE A 635 -5.77 19.03 11.79
CA PHE A 635 -4.67 19.34 10.88
C PHE A 635 -5.02 20.50 9.92
N ASN A 636 -4.02 21.30 9.56
CA ASN A 636 -4.14 22.33 8.54
C ASN A 636 -3.41 21.98 7.23
N SER A 637 -2.67 20.88 7.22
CA SER A 637 -1.81 20.47 6.11
C SER A 637 -1.90 18.95 5.87
N VAL A 638 -1.43 18.50 4.71
CA VAL A 638 -1.24 17.09 4.33
C VAL A 638 -0.03 16.99 3.41
N ARG A 639 0.81 16.00 3.60
CA ARG A 639 1.87 15.63 2.65
C ARG A 639 1.40 14.43 1.83
N LYS A 640 1.12 14.66 0.53
CA LYS A 640 0.82 13.58 -0.41
C LYS A 640 2.15 12.92 -0.80
N HIS A 641 2.36 11.72 -0.25
CA HIS A 641 3.64 11.05 -0.29
C HIS A 641 3.84 10.24 -1.56
N ILE A 642 4.81 10.67 -2.35
CA ILE A 642 5.35 10.04 -3.59
C ILE A 642 4.29 9.39 -4.50
N LYS A 643 3.11 10.00 -4.55
CA LYS A 643 1.97 9.67 -5.41
C LYS A 643 1.31 10.95 -5.91
N VAL A 644 0.81 10.95 -7.14
CA VAL A 644 -0.03 12.05 -7.67
C VAL A 644 -1.47 11.57 -7.79
N GLU A 645 -2.36 12.22 -7.08
CA GLU A 645 -3.79 11.90 -7.03
C GLU A 645 -4.56 12.45 -8.25
N PRO A 646 -5.79 11.97 -8.53
CA PRO A 646 -6.66 12.61 -9.53
C PRO A 646 -7.03 14.03 -9.12
N ASP A 647 -7.29 14.90 -10.11
CA ASP A 647 -7.65 16.32 -9.91
C ASP A 647 -8.78 16.53 -8.87
N ARG A 648 -9.64 15.54 -8.66
CA ARG A 648 -10.72 15.60 -7.67
C ARG A 648 -10.23 15.56 -6.23
N TRP A 649 -9.12 14.90 -5.94
CA TRP A 649 -8.50 14.93 -4.61
C TRP A 649 -8.02 16.36 -4.28
N PHE A 650 -7.32 17.01 -5.22
CA PHE A 650 -6.87 18.40 -5.06
C PHE A 650 -8.05 19.37 -4.97
N TYR A 651 -9.13 19.14 -5.73
CA TYR A 651 -10.37 19.93 -5.59
C TYR A 651 -10.95 19.84 -4.17
N TRP A 652 -10.95 18.65 -3.55
CA TRP A 652 -11.39 18.51 -2.17
C TRP A 652 -10.44 19.18 -1.19
N ALA A 653 -9.12 19.09 -1.39
CA ALA A 653 -8.13 19.83 -0.58
C ALA A 653 -8.33 21.35 -0.69
N ASP A 654 -8.57 21.87 -1.90
CA ASP A 654 -8.88 23.27 -2.15
C ASP A 654 -10.16 23.73 -1.41
N LYS A 655 -11.20 22.89 -1.41
CA LYS A 655 -12.49 23.19 -0.78
C LYS A 655 -12.49 23.08 0.74
N LEU A 656 -11.75 22.12 1.27
CA LEU A 656 -11.68 21.85 2.70
C LEU A 656 -10.64 22.72 3.43
N GLY A 657 -9.73 23.35 2.68
CA GLY A 657 -8.69 24.19 3.26
C GLY A 657 -7.56 23.35 3.90
N LEU A 658 -6.85 22.57 3.09
CA LEU A 658 -5.63 21.87 3.50
C LEU A 658 -4.46 22.39 2.68
N LEU A 659 -3.33 22.69 3.36
CA LEU A 659 -2.06 23.01 2.70
C LEU A 659 -1.41 21.71 2.24
N VAL A 660 -1.21 21.55 0.95
CA VAL A 660 -0.67 20.31 0.37
C VAL A 660 0.83 20.47 0.09
N TRP A 661 1.60 19.52 0.61
CA TRP A 661 2.96 19.23 0.15
C TRP A 661 2.84 18.09 -0.84
N GLN A 662 3.19 18.32 -2.09
CA GLN A 662 3.10 17.32 -3.15
C GLN A 662 4.47 16.76 -3.48
N ASP A 663 4.67 15.49 -3.21
CA ASP A 663 5.89 14.78 -3.59
C ASP A 663 5.86 14.37 -5.06
N MET A 664 7.03 14.41 -5.70
CA MET A 664 7.25 13.67 -6.93
C MET A 664 7.32 12.17 -6.63
N PRO A 665 6.61 11.29 -7.37
CA PRO A 665 6.77 9.85 -7.23
C PRO A 665 8.23 9.43 -7.37
N ALA A 666 8.72 8.65 -6.40
CA ALA A 666 10.13 8.28 -6.34
C ALA A 666 10.49 7.21 -7.39
N MET A 667 11.72 7.22 -7.85
CA MET A 667 12.34 6.10 -8.54
C MET A 667 12.74 5.01 -7.52
N THR A 668 13.08 3.81 -8.00
CA THR A 668 13.45 2.69 -7.15
C THR A 668 14.61 3.04 -6.20
N ALA A 669 14.43 2.78 -4.90
CA ALA A 669 15.47 2.94 -3.89
C ALA A 669 16.71 2.08 -4.19
N GLY A 670 17.90 2.61 -3.86
CA GLY A 670 19.16 1.89 -4.06
C GLY A 670 19.62 1.73 -5.52
N VAL A 671 18.85 2.20 -6.49
CA VAL A 671 19.19 2.12 -7.92
C VAL A 671 19.69 3.48 -8.43
N ASN A 672 20.87 3.50 -9.02
CA ASN A 672 21.41 4.69 -9.67
C ASN A 672 20.68 4.91 -11.00
N PRO A 673 19.91 6.02 -11.17
CA PRO A 673 19.09 6.20 -12.36
C PRO A 673 19.95 6.44 -13.61
N SER A 674 19.61 5.75 -14.71
CA SER A 674 20.20 5.95 -16.02
C SER A 674 19.88 7.36 -16.58
N THR A 675 20.58 7.79 -17.61
CA THR A 675 20.27 9.06 -18.30
C THR A 675 18.82 9.09 -18.80
N ALA A 676 18.30 7.95 -19.29
CA ALA A 676 16.93 7.85 -19.76
C ALA A 676 15.90 7.95 -18.61
N ALA A 677 16.17 7.29 -17.48
CA ALA A 677 15.35 7.37 -16.28
C ALA A 677 15.30 8.80 -15.71
N ARG A 678 16.45 9.50 -15.66
CA ARG A 678 16.52 10.92 -15.24
C ARG A 678 15.70 11.83 -16.14
N ALA A 679 15.82 11.66 -17.46
CA ALA A 679 15.04 12.45 -18.43
C ALA A 679 13.54 12.22 -18.28
N GLU A 680 13.13 10.99 -18.02
CA GLU A 680 11.73 10.64 -17.76
C GLU A 680 11.22 11.24 -16.45
N PHE A 681 11.99 11.12 -15.37
CA PHE A 681 11.68 11.72 -14.07
C PHE A 681 11.48 13.24 -14.19
N GLU A 682 12.37 13.94 -14.88
CA GLU A 682 12.26 15.39 -15.08
C GLU A 682 11.06 15.77 -15.96
N ARG A 683 10.74 14.96 -16.98
CA ARG A 683 9.55 15.14 -17.81
C ARG A 683 8.28 15.01 -16.98
N GLU A 684 8.16 13.95 -16.19
CA GLU A 684 6.98 13.71 -15.36
C GLU A 684 6.86 14.73 -14.23
N MET A 685 7.98 15.16 -13.60
CA MET A 685 7.99 16.20 -12.58
C MET A 685 7.46 17.54 -13.16
N LYS A 686 7.88 17.89 -14.37
CA LYS A 686 7.35 19.10 -15.02
C LYS A 686 5.85 19.00 -15.29
N ILE A 687 5.39 17.84 -15.76
CA ILE A 687 3.97 17.61 -16.04
C ILE A 687 3.15 17.66 -14.74
N MET A 688 3.63 17.05 -13.66
CA MET A 688 3.00 17.11 -12.35
C MET A 688 2.80 18.58 -11.91
N ILE A 689 3.85 19.38 -11.97
CA ILE A 689 3.78 20.81 -11.62
C ILE A 689 2.80 21.55 -12.54
N ASP A 690 2.88 21.38 -13.85
CA ASP A 690 2.01 22.06 -14.80
C ASP A 690 0.53 21.71 -14.61
N GLN A 691 0.22 20.40 -14.45
CA GLN A 691 -1.15 19.91 -14.33
C GLN A 691 -1.83 20.29 -13.02
N HIS A 692 -1.06 20.54 -11.94
CA HIS A 692 -1.60 20.89 -10.63
C HIS A 692 -1.28 22.34 -10.20
N TYR A 693 -0.76 23.15 -11.11
CA TYR A 693 -0.38 24.55 -10.88
C TYR A 693 -1.53 25.42 -10.32
N ASN A 694 -2.76 25.15 -10.75
CA ASN A 694 -3.91 26.02 -10.43
C ASN A 694 -4.51 25.77 -9.03
N HIS A 695 -4.12 24.69 -8.33
CA HIS A 695 -4.69 24.34 -7.03
C HIS A 695 -4.14 25.23 -5.92
N PRO A 696 -4.98 26.08 -5.28
CA PRO A 696 -4.51 26.95 -4.19
C PRO A 696 -4.03 26.18 -2.96
N SER A 697 -4.52 24.96 -2.75
CA SER A 697 -4.08 24.08 -1.66
C SER A 697 -2.61 23.67 -1.79
N VAL A 698 -2.09 23.41 -2.99
CA VAL A 698 -0.70 23.05 -3.20
C VAL A 698 0.20 24.23 -2.87
N VAL A 699 1.01 24.12 -1.81
CA VAL A 699 1.91 25.16 -1.31
C VAL A 699 3.39 24.80 -1.42
N MET A 700 3.69 23.51 -1.62
CA MET A 700 5.06 23.01 -1.68
C MET A 700 5.17 21.86 -2.70
N TRP A 701 6.27 21.87 -3.47
CA TRP A 701 6.72 20.75 -4.27
C TRP A 701 7.90 20.09 -3.57
N VAL A 702 7.86 18.76 -3.40
CA VAL A 702 8.96 17.95 -2.85
C VAL A 702 9.56 17.16 -4.01
N THR A 703 10.81 17.42 -4.35
CA THR A 703 11.42 16.87 -5.56
C THR A 703 11.99 15.47 -5.35
N LEU A 704 12.55 15.17 -4.18
CA LEU A 704 13.15 13.87 -3.84
C LEU A 704 12.81 13.48 -2.39
N ASN A 705 12.81 12.17 -2.11
CA ASN A 705 12.60 11.60 -0.79
C ASN A 705 13.72 10.61 -0.45
N GLU A 706 14.32 10.75 0.75
CA GLU A 706 15.26 9.79 1.39
C GLU A 706 16.39 9.25 0.49
N GLY A 707 16.77 10.03 -0.49
CA GLY A 707 17.83 9.62 -1.42
C GLY A 707 17.43 8.62 -2.50
N TRP A 708 16.15 8.22 -2.57
CA TRP A 708 15.68 7.25 -3.55
C TRP A 708 15.78 7.77 -4.98
N GLY A 709 16.66 7.14 -5.78
CA GLY A 709 16.98 7.59 -7.12
C GLY A 709 17.63 8.97 -7.19
N GLN A 710 18.29 9.42 -6.12
CA GLN A 710 18.86 10.75 -5.95
C GLN A 710 19.93 11.11 -6.98
N TYR A 711 19.80 12.30 -7.59
CA TYR A 711 20.80 12.89 -8.47
C TYR A 711 20.54 14.41 -8.62
N ASP A 712 21.59 15.20 -8.82
CA ASP A 712 21.57 16.64 -9.15
C ASP A 712 20.53 17.48 -8.35
N GLU A 713 20.42 17.27 -7.05
CA GLU A 713 19.37 17.77 -6.15
C GLU A 713 19.15 19.28 -6.28
N ALA A 714 20.29 20.03 -6.28
CA ALA A 714 20.24 21.49 -6.43
C ALA A 714 19.60 21.90 -7.76
N ARG A 715 20.03 21.28 -8.86
CA ARG A 715 19.51 21.59 -10.20
C ARG A 715 18.04 21.26 -10.32
N LEU A 716 17.61 20.12 -9.78
CA LEU A 716 16.18 19.71 -9.80
C LEU A 716 15.32 20.70 -9.01
N ALA A 717 15.77 21.13 -7.84
CA ALA A 717 15.06 22.11 -7.01
C ALA A 717 14.97 23.48 -7.71
N ASP A 718 16.07 23.99 -8.27
CA ASP A 718 16.08 25.25 -9.02
C ASP A 718 15.19 25.19 -10.26
N GLN A 719 15.16 24.05 -10.94
CA GLN A 719 14.31 23.81 -12.10
C GLN A 719 12.84 23.81 -11.71
N ALA A 720 12.46 23.09 -10.65
CA ALA A 720 11.08 23.10 -10.12
C ALA A 720 10.67 24.53 -9.72
N LYS A 721 11.54 25.28 -9.04
CA LYS A 721 11.31 26.70 -8.69
C LYS A 721 11.12 27.59 -9.92
N SER A 722 11.86 27.33 -10.99
CA SER A 722 11.73 28.08 -12.25
C SER A 722 10.39 27.82 -12.95
N TRP A 723 9.86 26.62 -12.86
CA TRP A 723 8.55 26.24 -13.42
C TRP A 723 7.39 26.81 -12.61
N ASP A 724 7.55 26.82 -11.27
CA ASP A 724 6.57 27.40 -10.35
C ASP A 724 7.22 28.24 -9.23
N PRO A 725 7.46 29.55 -9.49
CA PRO A 725 8.00 30.44 -8.48
C PRO A 725 7.03 30.81 -7.34
N THR A 726 5.75 30.37 -7.42
CA THR A 726 4.67 30.74 -6.49
C THR A 726 4.50 29.76 -5.35
N ARG A 727 5.31 28.67 -5.30
CA ARG A 727 5.29 27.64 -4.26
C ARG A 727 6.67 27.48 -3.63
N LEU A 728 6.68 26.86 -2.45
CA LEU A 728 7.89 26.43 -1.78
C LEU A 728 8.48 25.19 -2.48
N ILE A 729 9.79 25.04 -2.40
CA ILE A 729 10.50 23.86 -2.87
C ILE A 729 11.21 23.19 -1.69
N ASN A 730 10.89 21.92 -1.46
CA ASN A 730 11.69 21.01 -0.65
C ASN A 730 12.53 20.14 -1.59
N SER A 731 13.83 20.38 -1.61
CA SER A 731 14.75 19.72 -2.56
C SER A 731 14.97 18.24 -2.23
N MET A 732 14.90 17.88 -0.95
CA MET A 732 15.04 16.54 -0.42
C MET A 732 14.30 16.46 0.90
N SER A 733 13.26 15.66 0.97
CA SER A 733 12.65 15.30 2.24
C SER A 733 13.48 14.18 2.89
N GLY A 734 13.84 14.36 4.17
CA GLY A 734 14.77 13.46 4.87
C GLY A 734 16.23 13.61 4.41
N ILE A 735 16.81 14.81 4.56
CA ILE A 735 18.23 15.03 4.19
C ILE A 735 19.21 14.18 4.99
N ASN A 736 18.84 13.70 6.17
CA ASN A 736 19.62 12.76 6.99
C ASN A 736 19.75 11.36 6.36
N LEU A 737 18.79 10.99 5.49
CA LEU A 737 18.80 9.72 4.73
C LEU A 737 19.24 9.90 3.28
N GLY A 738 19.22 11.14 2.79
CA GLY A 738 19.69 11.55 1.47
C GLY A 738 20.85 12.55 1.54
N ARG A 739 20.83 13.52 0.60
CA ARG A 739 21.80 14.63 0.58
C ARG A 739 21.11 15.95 0.36
N ASP A 740 21.49 16.97 1.12
CA ASP A 740 21.07 18.34 0.88
C ASP A 740 21.81 18.94 -0.33
N GLY A 741 21.09 19.36 -1.36
CA GLY A 741 21.64 20.06 -2.52
C GLY A 741 22.03 21.52 -2.25
N GLY A 742 21.72 22.07 -1.08
CA GLY A 742 22.03 23.46 -0.70
C GLY A 742 21.10 24.51 -1.33
N THR A 743 20.00 24.11 -1.96
CA THR A 743 19.00 24.99 -2.60
C THR A 743 17.58 24.62 -2.17
N GLY A 744 16.59 25.38 -2.66
CA GLY A 744 15.19 25.24 -2.24
C GLY A 744 14.84 26.19 -1.10
N ASP A 745 13.61 26.08 -0.60
CA ASP A 745 13.06 26.95 0.45
C ASP A 745 13.04 26.28 1.82
N ILE A 746 13.18 24.94 1.86
CA ILE A 746 12.96 24.09 3.04
C ILE A 746 14.19 23.23 3.32
N LEU A 747 14.47 23.01 4.61
CA LEU A 747 15.33 21.96 5.15
C LEU A 747 14.49 20.99 5.94
N ASP A 748 14.59 19.71 5.64
CA ASP A 748 13.70 18.66 6.09
C ASP A 748 14.46 17.47 6.68
N GLU A 749 14.08 17.01 7.86
CA GLU A 749 14.67 15.83 8.51
C GLU A 749 13.58 14.83 8.86
N HIS A 750 13.88 13.53 8.72
CA HIS A 750 13.04 12.42 9.16
C HIS A 750 13.59 11.86 10.48
N GLY A 751 12.74 11.74 11.49
CA GLY A 751 13.10 11.21 12.80
C GLY A 751 12.00 10.30 13.36
N TYR A 752 12.34 9.03 13.61
CA TYR A 752 11.41 8.06 14.20
C TYR A 752 11.92 7.53 15.53
N PRO A 753 11.05 7.34 16.55
CA PRO A 753 9.66 7.80 16.58
C PRO A 753 9.50 9.28 16.97
N SER A 754 10.58 9.98 17.28
CA SER A 754 10.54 11.38 17.75
C SER A 754 10.92 12.36 16.65
N PRO A 755 10.18 13.50 16.51
CA PRO A 755 10.46 14.47 15.48
C PRO A 755 11.82 15.15 15.68
N ALA A 756 12.52 15.43 14.58
CA ALA A 756 13.81 16.11 14.58
C ALA A 756 13.83 17.30 13.61
N LEU A 757 14.74 18.23 13.82
CA LEU A 757 15.01 19.33 12.88
C LEU A 757 16.47 19.26 12.43
N PRO A 758 16.73 19.47 11.13
CA PRO A 758 18.10 19.52 10.62
C PRO A 758 18.82 20.78 11.07
N PRO A 759 20.16 20.79 11.08
CA PRO A 759 20.94 22.01 11.23
C PRO A 759 20.60 22.99 10.09
N ASN A 760 20.58 24.29 10.38
CA ASN A 760 20.35 25.35 9.40
C ASN A 760 21.64 26.14 9.13
N PRO A 761 22.52 25.66 8.26
CA PRO A 761 23.83 26.28 8.06
C PRO A 761 23.78 27.62 7.35
N ASP A 762 22.73 27.89 6.57
CA ASP A 762 22.58 29.12 5.79
C ASP A 762 21.67 30.17 6.46
N GLY A 763 20.86 29.77 7.45
CA GLY A 763 19.92 30.67 8.15
C GLY A 763 18.86 31.29 7.23
N LYS A 764 18.57 30.67 6.07
CA LYS A 764 17.66 31.20 5.06
C LYS A 764 16.47 30.32 4.82
N ARG A 765 16.67 29.00 4.85
CA ARG A 765 15.61 28.00 4.60
C ARG A 765 14.80 27.74 5.86
N ALA A 766 13.50 27.44 5.70
CA ALA A 766 12.65 27.07 6.82
C ALA A 766 12.85 25.61 7.21
N LEU A 767 12.93 25.32 8.51
CA LEU A 767 13.14 23.97 9.07
C LEU A 767 11.82 23.25 9.25
N VAL A 768 11.75 21.97 8.89
CA VAL A 768 10.60 21.11 9.13
C VAL A 768 11.02 19.72 9.58
N ALA A 769 10.15 19.03 10.34
CA ALA A 769 10.25 17.60 10.59
C ALA A 769 9.36 16.89 9.53
N GLY A 770 9.95 16.45 8.42
CA GLY A 770 9.23 15.93 7.25
C GLY A 770 8.56 14.59 7.46
N GLU A 771 9.05 13.80 8.43
CA GLU A 771 8.41 12.59 8.93
C GLU A 771 8.77 12.33 10.39
N TYR A 772 7.77 11.87 11.18
CA TYR A 772 7.96 11.43 12.55
C TYR A 772 6.78 10.57 13.02
N GLY A 773 6.91 9.94 14.18
CA GLY A 773 5.87 9.19 14.86
C GLY A 773 5.94 7.71 14.53
N GLY A 774 5.12 7.21 13.62
CA GLY A 774 5.12 5.80 13.28
C GLY A 774 4.58 4.90 14.40
N LEU A 775 3.65 5.40 15.24
CA LEU A 775 3.05 4.66 16.35
C LEU A 775 2.12 3.57 15.81
N GLY A 776 2.51 2.32 15.97
CA GLY A 776 1.81 1.15 15.47
C GLY A 776 0.72 0.66 16.41
N LEU A 777 -0.46 0.39 15.86
CA LEU A 777 -1.56 -0.26 16.57
C LEU A 777 -2.35 -1.13 15.60
N ALA A 778 -2.20 -2.45 15.71
CA ALA A 778 -3.02 -3.41 15.01
C ALA A 778 -4.42 -3.50 15.65
N VAL A 779 -5.47 -3.35 14.84
CA VAL A 779 -6.86 -3.48 15.28
C VAL A 779 -7.45 -4.78 14.72
N PRO A 780 -7.80 -5.79 15.57
CA PRO A 780 -8.33 -7.06 15.11
C PRO A 780 -9.53 -6.91 14.17
N GLY A 781 -9.52 -7.62 13.05
CA GLY A 781 -10.53 -7.52 11.98
C GLY A 781 -10.32 -6.36 10.99
N HIS A 782 -9.40 -5.45 11.25
CA HIS A 782 -9.15 -4.25 10.44
C HIS A 782 -7.66 -4.07 10.07
N ALA A 783 -6.80 -5.03 10.45
CA ALA A 783 -5.37 -5.01 10.23
C ALA A 783 -4.94 -6.12 9.27
N TRP A 784 -3.92 -5.84 8.47
CA TRP A 784 -3.23 -6.84 7.66
C TRP A 784 -2.58 -7.90 8.56
N SER A 785 -2.40 -9.12 8.08
CA SER A 785 -1.88 -10.25 8.89
C SER A 785 -0.36 -10.20 9.15
N VAL A 786 0.36 -9.37 8.46
CA VAL A 786 1.79 -9.06 8.70
C VAL A 786 1.89 -7.62 9.17
N GLN A 787 2.55 -7.40 10.30
CA GLN A 787 2.69 -6.06 10.88
C GLN A 787 4.10 -5.52 10.63
N GLN A 788 4.15 -4.22 10.36
CA GLN A 788 5.34 -3.40 10.47
C GLN A 788 4.98 -2.02 11.00
N SER A 789 5.73 -1.54 11.98
CA SER A 789 5.62 -0.19 12.55
C SER A 789 6.96 0.21 13.14
N TYR A 790 7.16 1.51 13.35
CA TYR A 790 8.41 2.00 13.97
C TYR A 790 8.43 1.76 15.47
N VAL A 791 7.27 1.81 16.12
CA VAL A 791 7.10 1.51 17.54
C VAL A 791 5.68 1.03 17.79
N ASP A 792 5.51 -0.10 18.45
CA ASP A 792 4.20 -0.61 18.85
C ASP A 792 3.75 0.03 20.17
N VAL A 793 2.46 0.37 20.24
CA VAL A 793 1.86 1.02 21.43
C VAL A 793 0.63 0.27 21.91
N ASP A 794 0.37 0.37 23.23
CA ASP A 794 -0.81 -0.22 23.83
C ASP A 794 -2.09 0.55 23.41
N PRO A 795 -3.17 -0.15 23.02
CA PRO A 795 -4.44 0.48 22.68
C PRO A 795 -4.97 1.46 23.74
N ALA A 796 -4.71 1.19 25.04
CA ALA A 796 -5.17 2.03 26.14
C ALA A 796 -4.41 3.36 26.23
N THR A 797 -3.17 3.43 25.75
CA THR A 797 -2.31 4.62 25.81
C THR A 797 -2.16 5.35 24.49
N TYR A 798 -2.61 4.75 23.37
CA TYR A 798 -2.38 5.26 22.01
C TYR A 798 -2.60 6.77 21.85
N THR A 799 -3.70 7.30 22.39
CA THR A 799 -3.99 8.75 22.31
C THR A 799 -3.00 9.57 23.13
N ASP A 800 -2.61 9.11 24.32
CA ASP A 800 -1.67 9.80 25.17
C ASP A 800 -0.24 9.79 24.57
N ASP A 801 0.14 8.68 23.97
CA ASP A 801 1.41 8.55 23.26
C ASP A 801 1.47 9.50 22.06
N TYR A 802 0.38 9.59 21.28
CA TYR A 802 0.26 10.55 20.20
C TYR A 802 0.38 12.00 20.69
N LEU A 803 -0.33 12.36 21.78
CA LEU A 803 -0.26 13.71 22.36
C LEU A 803 1.14 14.04 22.88
N THR A 804 1.87 13.05 23.40
CA THR A 804 3.28 13.23 23.79
C THR A 804 4.14 13.62 22.59
N LYS A 805 3.88 13.04 21.39
CA LYS A 805 4.58 13.44 20.16
C LYS A 805 4.23 14.87 19.74
N LEU A 806 3.00 15.36 19.98
CA LEU A 806 2.66 16.77 19.73
C LEU A 806 3.41 17.73 20.66
N ASP A 807 3.63 17.36 21.92
CA ASP A 807 4.48 18.15 22.83
C ASP A 807 5.94 18.22 22.37
N GLU A 808 6.45 17.15 21.78
CA GLU A 808 7.77 17.15 21.15
C GLU A 808 7.83 18.10 19.94
N VAL A 809 6.80 18.08 19.07
CA VAL A 809 6.68 19.02 17.93
C VAL A 809 6.62 20.47 18.40
N HIS A 810 5.88 20.75 19.48
CA HIS A 810 5.81 22.11 20.08
C HIS A 810 7.20 22.61 20.49
N LYS A 811 8.03 21.74 21.10
CA LYS A 811 9.42 22.07 21.44
C LYS A 811 10.27 22.37 20.20
N LEU A 812 10.02 21.70 19.07
CA LEU A 812 10.70 22.00 17.81
C LEU A 812 10.27 23.34 17.21
N ALA A 813 8.98 23.70 17.30
CA ALA A 813 8.50 25.01 16.87
C ALA A 813 9.26 26.15 17.60
N CYS A 814 9.52 25.98 18.91
CA CYS A 814 10.32 26.90 19.71
C CYS A 814 11.80 26.99 19.28
N LYS A 815 12.30 26.01 18.55
CA LYS A 815 13.66 26.00 17.96
C LYS A 815 13.70 26.50 16.52
N GLY A 816 12.61 27.08 16.02
CA GLY A 816 12.49 27.62 14.68
C GLY A 816 11.86 26.67 13.65
N GLY A 817 11.25 25.57 14.09
CA GLY A 817 10.47 24.67 13.25
C GLY A 817 9.25 25.36 12.62
N ASN A 818 8.91 25.00 11.41
CA ASN A 818 7.83 25.59 10.60
C ASN A 818 6.73 24.59 10.22
N GLY A 819 6.93 23.33 10.50
CA GLY A 819 5.96 22.28 10.22
C GLY A 819 6.45 20.91 10.66
N ALA A 820 5.50 19.98 10.74
CA ALA A 820 5.77 18.59 11.07
C ALA A 820 4.75 17.68 10.38
N VAL A 821 5.21 16.51 9.94
CA VAL A 821 4.38 15.51 9.24
C VAL A 821 4.40 14.21 10.02
N TYR A 822 3.24 13.84 10.58
CA TYR A 822 3.08 12.57 11.30
C TYR A 822 2.88 11.41 10.33
N THR A 823 3.56 10.30 10.50
CA THR A 823 3.42 9.07 9.74
C THR A 823 2.49 8.11 10.46
N GLN A 824 1.22 7.91 10.06
CA GLN A 824 0.55 8.47 8.87
C GLN A 824 -0.96 8.62 9.07
N ILE A 825 -1.74 9.04 8.04
CA ILE A 825 -3.19 9.21 8.17
C ILE A 825 -3.92 7.86 8.30
N SER A 826 -3.56 6.88 7.52
CA SER A 826 -4.17 5.54 7.54
C SER A 826 -3.11 4.46 7.45
N ASP A 827 -3.39 3.31 8.03
CA ASP A 827 -2.62 2.10 7.73
C ASP A 827 -2.57 1.87 6.22
N VAL A 828 -1.50 1.23 5.76
CA VAL A 828 -1.34 0.75 4.39
C VAL A 828 -0.72 -0.64 4.43
N GLU A 829 -1.50 -1.64 4.02
CA GLU A 829 -1.07 -3.05 4.04
C GLU A 829 -0.47 -3.44 5.43
N GLY A 830 0.78 -3.89 5.49
CA GLY A 830 1.45 -4.25 6.73
C GLY A 830 1.88 -3.08 7.61
N GLU A 831 1.91 -1.86 7.10
CA GLU A 831 2.32 -0.66 7.84
C GLU A 831 1.16 -0.13 8.69
N LEU A 832 1.10 -0.53 9.98
CA LEU A 832 -0.03 -0.32 10.88
C LEU A 832 0.11 0.93 11.79
N ASN A 833 0.77 1.96 11.31
CA ASN A 833 1.06 3.22 12.02
C ASN A 833 0.11 4.38 11.65
N GLY A 834 -0.98 4.09 10.97
CA GLY A 834 -2.01 5.07 10.64
C GLY A 834 -2.86 5.52 11.83
N LEU A 835 -3.40 6.75 11.77
CA LEU A 835 -4.44 7.23 12.69
C LEU A 835 -5.81 6.58 12.39
N LEU A 836 -5.97 6.04 11.17
CA LEU A 836 -7.12 5.26 10.70
C LEU A 836 -6.66 3.85 10.35
N THR A 837 -7.55 2.87 10.52
CA THR A 837 -7.32 1.53 9.93
C THR A 837 -7.34 1.59 8.40
N TYR A 838 -6.72 0.60 7.73
CA TYR A 838 -6.59 0.57 6.26
C TYR A 838 -7.96 0.60 5.55
N ASP A 839 -8.99 0.00 6.13
CA ASP A 839 -10.38 0.02 5.66
C ASP A 839 -11.17 1.29 6.04
N ARG A 840 -10.55 2.24 6.77
CA ARG A 840 -11.16 3.48 7.26
C ARG A 840 -12.39 3.26 8.16
N ARG A 841 -12.58 2.06 8.72
CA ARG A 841 -13.73 1.75 9.60
C ARG A 841 -13.48 2.16 11.05
N VAL A 842 -12.23 2.21 11.49
CA VAL A 842 -11.84 2.60 12.85
C VAL A 842 -10.93 3.81 12.82
N VAL A 843 -11.21 4.77 13.69
CA VAL A 843 -10.33 5.89 14.04
C VAL A 843 -9.65 5.52 15.35
N LYS A 844 -8.33 5.36 15.34
CA LYS A 844 -7.57 4.82 16.47
C LYS A 844 -7.51 5.78 17.67
N PRO A 845 -7.18 7.10 17.50
CA PRO A 845 -7.14 8.03 18.61
C PRO A 845 -8.51 8.67 18.94
N ASP A 846 -8.60 9.28 20.15
CA ASP A 846 -9.69 10.19 20.50
C ASP A 846 -9.61 11.47 19.65
N VAL A 847 -10.50 11.55 18.65
CA VAL A 847 -10.54 12.64 17.66
C VAL A 847 -10.62 14.01 18.32
N LYS A 848 -11.42 14.14 19.39
CA LYS A 848 -11.61 15.46 20.06
C LYS A 848 -10.35 15.91 20.78
N ARG A 849 -9.71 15.02 21.51
CA ARG A 849 -8.46 15.33 22.22
C ARG A 849 -7.35 15.71 21.25
N VAL A 850 -7.23 14.94 20.16
CA VAL A 850 -6.25 15.21 19.10
C VAL A 850 -6.55 16.55 18.42
N HIS A 851 -7.80 16.82 18.03
CA HIS A 851 -8.20 18.09 17.43
C HIS A 851 -7.83 19.29 18.30
N ASP A 852 -8.21 19.27 19.58
CA ASP A 852 -7.99 20.40 20.48
C ASP A 852 -6.48 20.66 20.67
N ALA A 853 -5.68 19.61 20.81
CA ALA A 853 -4.22 19.72 20.93
C ALA A 853 -3.55 20.22 19.65
N GLN A 854 -3.96 19.72 18.48
CA GLN A 854 -3.46 20.15 17.17
C GLN A 854 -3.74 21.64 16.93
N GLN A 855 -4.97 22.08 17.21
CA GLN A 855 -5.37 23.48 17.01
C GLN A 855 -4.63 24.41 17.98
N ALA A 856 -4.36 23.98 19.21
CA ALA A 856 -3.54 24.72 20.16
C ALA A 856 -2.09 24.84 19.65
N LEU A 857 -1.51 23.70 19.26
CA LEU A 857 -0.15 23.64 18.69
C LEU A 857 0.01 24.56 17.48
N ILE A 858 -0.90 24.50 16.50
CA ILE A 858 -0.84 25.33 15.28
C ILE A 858 -0.87 26.83 15.64
N ARG A 859 -1.77 27.25 16.55
CA ARG A 859 -1.85 28.66 16.97
C ARG A 859 -0.54 29.10 17.63
N ASP A 860 -0.08 28.34 18.62
CA ASP A 860 1.07 28.70 19.42
C ASP A 860 2.36 28.67 18.61
N ALA A 861 2.55 27.62 17.80
CA ALA A 861 3.72 27.47 16.92
C ALA A 861 3.76 28.54 15.80
N SER A 862 2.60 28.94 15.26
CA SER A 862 2.56 30.04 14.26
C SER A 862 2.98 31.39 14.83
N GLN A 863 2.83 31.60 16.14
CA GLN A 863 3.22 32.81 16.86
C GLN A 863 4.57 32.68 17.57
N ALA A 864 5.12 31.47 17.64
CA ALA A 864 6.36 31.17 18.33
C ALA A 864 7.54 31.92 17.70
N THR A 865 8.32 32.59 18.52
CA THR A 865 9.66 33.04 18.15
C THR A 865 10.66 32.37 19.10
N VAL A 866 11.91 32.22 18.68
CA VAL A 866 12.97 31.68 19.57
C VAL A 866 13.10 32.49 20.85
N GLN A 867 12.60 33.74 20.86
CA GLN A 867 12.69 34.68 22.01
C GLN A 867 11.48 34.59 22.97
N ASN A 868 10.30 34.12 22.51
CA ASN A 868 9.09 34.10 23.33
C ASN A 868 8.60 32.70 23.73
N CYS A 869 9.31 31.66 23.34
CA CYS A 869 9.09 30.31 23.84
C CYS A 869 9.84 30.10 25.17
N SER A 870 9.13 30.16 26.26
CA SER A 870 9.67 29.87 27.59
C SER A 870 9.09 28.57 28.14
#